data_5e7b44229cab9aa53b7d8dba945efaf5
#
_entry.id   5e7b44229cab9aa53b7d8dba945efaf5
#
_cell.length_a   1.000
_cell.length_b   1.000
_cell.length_c   1.000
_cell.angle_alpha   90.00
_cell.angle_beta   90.00
_cell.angle_gamma   90.00
#
_symmetry.space_group_name_H-M   'P 1'
#
loop_
_entity.id
_entity.type
_entity.pdbx_description
1 polymer ?
#
loop_
_entity_poly.entity_id
_entity_poly.type
_entity_poly.pdbx_seq_one_letter_code
_entity_poly.pdbx_strand_id
1 'polypeptide(L)'
;MHQLIPPHELFRLTSAAVTCLSILCAAMPSGLKAQSIPASTGAAWQIVTPAQATLVLGRDGSLIGELGRERRINIALRALPKYVGNAFVAVEDKRFYQHDGVDLVGVASAIKDAVTKGNLRGASTITQLLVGNMHPDLIDRRDVSPGRKLREQQAAREMERHYNKEQILEAFLNQISFGRGSYGIEMAARQFFAKGAADLTLAEAASLASMPKSPVQYDPARYPDRNRTRRNTVLALMADQGYITAAQSVAAQREPVRTVATSRSPAPWVVDVVRVQAERAGIAVMQGGYRIHTTIDVALQRATQQALSSGLDEIETRPGFRGLRCARVAGDTAITVRAKAKVEACLEGAAVVLDPSTGDVRALVGGRDYARSSFNRAVDGNRQPGSSFKAFVYAQSIAQGLPANAMVADTALRIRLDNGQYYSPDNADHAFLGALTVREALTRSRNPVAVQLALAVGMDSVIALARRAGLRAPISPYPSSALGASVVQPLDFVAAYATFDNGGVAVEPRFVQRIEDRTGRTVFTPQIAAARSAMDPRVAFIMRDMMQDVVTRGTATALRKIVPARISVAGKTGTTNDNTDVWFVGMTPELVTGVWLGFDKPAMIAPGAVGGTLAAPIAGQIIAAAYGNRASGAWTPPPGLVPVELDRASGRPSDATTPGERRYVEWFMAGTEPGAPVWPWSLFRLGPIGH
;
A
#
# COMPACT_ATOMS: atom_id res chain seq x y z
N MET A 1 39.43 -60.14 -28.10
CA MET A 1 40.78 -59.75 -27.66
C MET A 1 40.62 -58.66 -26.60
N HIS A 2 40.62 -59.11 -25.33
CA HIS A 2 40.63 -58.21 -24.16
C HIS A 2 42.08 -57.85 -23.85
N GLN A 3 42.45 -56.58 -23.95
CA GLN A 3 43.70 -56.09 -23.31
C GLN A 3 43.36 -55.52 -21.95
N LEU A 4 43.88 -56.18 -20.91
CA LEU A 4 43.90 -55.76 -19.52
C LEU A 4 44.97 -54.64 -19.34
N ILE A 5 44.54 -53.52 -18.82
CA ILE A 5 45.43 -52.39 -18.43
C ILE A 5 46.11 -52.75 -17.10
N PRO A 6 47.41 -52.51 -16.94
CA PRO A 6 48.15 -52.89 -15.75
C PRO A 6 47.89 -51.89 -14.58
N PRO A 7 47.98 -52.31 -13.33
CA PRO A 7 47.51 -51.56 -12.13
C PRO A 7 48.30 -50.30 -11.78
N HIS A 8 49.32 -49.91 -12.50
CA HIS A 8 50.15 -48.71 -12.21
C HIS A 8 49.61 -47.39 -12.79
N GLU A 9 48.58 -47.40 -13.66
CA GLU A 9 47.97 -46.18 -14.18
C GLU A 9 46.81 -45.65 -13.34
N LEU A 10 46.23 -46.46 -12.44
CA LEU A 10 45.12 -46.01 -11.57
C LEU A 10 45.57 -45.03 -10.51
N PHE A 11 46.86 -44.97 -10.18
CA PHE A 11 47.40 -44.05 -9.14
C PHE A 11 47.78 -42.66 -9.70
N ARG A 12 47.93 -42.54 -11.03
CA ARG A 12 48.25 -41.25 -11.65
C ARG A 12 47.01 -40.39 -12.03
N LEU A 13 45.83 -41.00 -12.15
CA LEU A 13 44.59 -40.30 -12.47
C LEU A 13 43.95 -39.64 -11.22
N THR A 14 44.24 -40.10 -10.04
CA THR A 14 43.76 -39.46 -8.80
C THR A 14 44.55 -38.22 -8.39
N SER A 15 45.83 -38.12 -8.80
CA SER A 15 46.66 -36.95 -8.48
C SER A 15 46.44 -35.79 -9.44
N ALA A 16 46.08 -36.02 -10.72
CA ALA A 16 45.84 -34.99 -11.69
C ALA A 16 44.43 -34.30 -11.55
N ALA A 17 43.46 -35.02 -10.99
CA ALA A 17 42.11 -34.45 -10.75
C ALA A 17 42.09 -33.50 -9.54
N VAL A 18 43.04 -33.61 -8.60
CA VAL A 18 43.14 -32.70 -7.46
C VAL A 18 43.89 -31.41 -7.83
N THR A 19 44.79 -31.46 -8.82
CA THR A 19 45.62 -30.29 -9.19
C THR A 19 44.94 -29.39 -10.22
N CYS A 20 43.98 -29.89 -11.06
CA CYS A 20 43.22 -29.06 -12.00
C CYS A 20 42.10 -28.25 -11.37
N LEU A 21 41.69 -28.55 -10.14
CA LEU A 21 40.62 -27.74 -9.46
C LEU A 21 41.20 -26.48 -8.76
N SER A 22 42.54 -26.37 -8.70
CA SER A 22 43.23 -25.23 -8.03
C SER A 22 43.60 -24.08 -8.96
N ILE A 23 43.45 -24.16 -10.27
CA ILE A 23 43.97 -23.19 -11.23
C ILE A 23 42.86 -22.34 -11.94
N LEU A 24 41.56 -22.66 -11.71
CA LEU A 24 40.48 -21.92 -12.37
C LEU A 24 39.82 -20.85 -11.47
N CYS A 25 40.43 -20.45 -10.35
CA CYS A 25 39.93 -19.39 -9.44
C CYS A 25 40.71 -18.06 -9.48
N ALA A 26 41.46 -17.79 -10.51
CA ALA A 26 42.24 -16.56 -10.61
C ALA A 26 41.91 -15.75 -11.85
N ALA A 27 40.67 -15.25 -11.99
CA ALA A 27 40.34 -14.05 -12.79
C ALA A 27 38.85 -13.67 -12.59
N MET A 28 38.53 -12.98 -11.50
CA MET A 28 37.34 -12.14 -11.44
C MET A 28 37.73 -10.77 -10.87
N PRO A 29 37.21 -9.68 -11.44
CA PRO A 29 37.63 -8.35 -11.04
C PRO A 29 37.16 -8.01 -9.63
N SER A 30 38.10 -7.59 -8.80
CA SER A 30 37.92 -7.00 -7.47
C SER A 30 37.11 -5.72 -7.55
N GLY A 31 35.82 -5.79 -7.28
CA GLY A 31 34.93 -4.60 -7.35
C GLY A 31 33.62 -4.67 -6.60
N LEU A 32 33.33 -5.73 -5.87
CA LEU A 32 32.18 -5.78 -4.94
C LEU A 32 32.72 -5.75 -3.52
N LYS A 33 32.66 -4.59 -2.86
CA LYS A 33 32.82 -4.49 -1.41
C LYS A 33 31.80 -5.40 -0.77
N ALA A 34 32.26 -6.52 -0.21
CA ALA A 34 31.44 -7.37 0.65
C ALA A 34 30.94 -6.49 1.81
N GLN A 35 29.62 -6.28 1.85
CA GLN A 35 29.00 -5.65 3.00
C GLN A 35 29.31 -6.52 4.22
N SER A 36 29.96 -5.93 5.23
CA SER A 36 30.30 -6.61 6.47
C SER A 36 29.06 -7.19 7.13
N ILE A 37 28.98 -8.52 7.19
CA ILE A 37 28.04 -9.22 8.06
C ILE A 37 28.42 -8.79 9.49
N PRO A 38 27.45 -8.34 10.34
CA PRO A 38 27.77 -8.00 11.71
C PRO A 38 28.40 -9.22 12.39
N ALA A 39 29.54 -9.02 13.05
CA ALA A 39 30.24 -10.08 13.76
C ALA A 39 29.32 -10.71 14.80
N SER A 40 29.28 -12.04 14.88
CA SER A 40 28.58 -12.73 15.96
C SER A 40 29.31 -12.45 17.28
N THR A 41 28.56 -12.03 18.30
CA THR A 41 29.12 -11.68 19.63
C THR A 41 29.22 -12.87 20.56
N GLY A 42 29.36 -14.08 20.04
CA GLY A 42 29.36 -15.30 20.86
C GLY A 42 30.27 -16.41 20.33
N ALA A 43 30.49 -17.45 21.14
CA ALA A 43 31.18 -18.67 20.70
C ALA A 43 30.37 -19.41 19.62
N ALA A 44 31.03 -20.12 18.70
CA ALA A 44 30.39 -20.78 17.55
C ALA A 44 29.30 -21.81 17.89
N TRP A 45 29.24 -22.26 19.17
CA TRP A 45 28.22 -23.18 19.68
C TRP A 45 26.98 -22.48 20.29
N GLN A 46 27.03 -21.16 20.49
CA GLN A 46 25.92 -20.45 21.15
C GLN A 46 24.76 -20.24 20.16
N ILE A 47 23.54 -20.51 20.64
CA ILE A 47 22.33 -20.15 19.90
C ILE A 47 22.12 -18.63 20.00
N VAL A 48 22.35 -17.96 18.93
CA VAL A 48 22.07 -16.50 18.78
C VAL A 48 20.67 -16.32 18.23
N THR A 49 19.82 -15.62 18.99
CA THR A 49 18.49 -15.28 18.47
C THR A 49 18.65 -14.31 17.30
N PRO A 50 18.24 -14.72 16.08
CA PRO A 50 18.44 -13.89 14.92
C PRO A 50 17.58 -12.62 14.97
N ALA A 51 18.05 -11.56 14.32
CA ALA A 51 17.28 -10.34 14.18
C ALA A 51 15.94 -10.62 13.46
N GLN A 52 14.84 -10.21 14.07
CA GLN A 52 13.52 -10.35 13.48
C GLN A 52 13.24 -9.15 12.57
N ALA A 53 12.41 -9.33 11.54
CA ALA A 53 11.87 -8.20 10.79
C ALA A 53 11.04 -7.31 11.72
N THR A 54 10.98 -6.02 11.40
CA THR A 54 9.97 -5.13 11.95
C THR A 54 8.64 -5.43 11.26
N LEU A 55 7.60 -5.64 12.04
CA LEU A 55 6.26 -5.92 11.54
C LEU A 55 5.47 -4.62 11.39
N VAL A 56 4.84 -4.43 10.25
CA VAL A 56 3.89 -3.36 10.01
C VAL A 56 2.49 -3.96 10.06
N LEU A 57 1.67 -3.50 11.00
CA LEU A 57 0.38 -4.09 11.34
C LEU A 57 -0.75 -3.13 11.01
N GLY A 58 -1.86 -3.66 10.50
CA GLY A 58 -3.12 -2.94 10.35
C GLY A 58 -3.73 -2.58 11.70
N ARG A 59 -4.79 -1.81 11.71
CA ARG A 59 -5.51 -1.39 12.92
C ARG A 59 -6.11 -2.55 13.72
N ASP A 60 -6.37 -3.66 13.03
CA ASP A 60 -6.87 -4.93 13.58
C ASP A 60 -5.75 -5.89 14.03
N GLY A 61 -4.48 -5.47 13.92
CA GLY A 61 -3.32 -6.30 14.22
C GLY A 61 -2.91 -7.24 13.09
N SER A 62 -3.59 -7.28 11.97
CA SER A 62 -3.21 -8.10 10.81
C SER A 62 -1.92 -7.57 10.16
N LEU A 63 -1.08 -8.49 9.66
CA LEU A 63 0.18 -8.13 9.03
C LEU A 63 -0.05 -7.48 7.66
N ILE A 64 0.48 -6.27 7.46
CA ILE A 64 0.45 -5.57 6.17
C ILE A 64 1.82 -5.46 5.50
N GLY A 65 2.91 -5.67 6.23
CA GLY A 65 4.25 -5.68 5.65
C GLY A 65 5.34 -5.94 6.68
N GLU A 66 6.55 -6.10 6.18
CA GLU A 66 7.75 -6.30 7.01
C GLU A 66 8.86 -5.38 6.54
N LEU A 67 9.67 -4.88 7.49
CA LEU A 67 10.85 -4.07 7.26
C LEU A 67 12.08 -4.78 7.84
N GLY A 68 13.20 -4.72 7.15
CA GLY A 68 14.46 -5.33 7.58
C GLY A 68 15.26 -5.86 6.40
N ARG A 69 16.54 -6.19 6.67
CA ARG A 69 17.44 -6.76 5.66
C ARG A 69 17.11 -8.23 5.40
N GLU A 70 16.68 -8.94 6.45
CA GLU A 70 16.23 -10.32 6.40
C GLU A 70 14.76 -10.39 6.84
N ARG A 71 13.95 -11.08 6.05
CA ARG A 71 12.55 -11.30 6.37
C ARG A 71 12.45 -12.53 7.24
N ARG A 72 12.27 -12.33 8.56
CA ARG A 72 12.24 -13.38 9.56
C ARG A 72 11.24 -13.10 10.67
N ILE A 73 10.45 -14.11 10.99
CA ILE A 73 9.55 -14.15 12.14
C ILE A 73 9.88 -15.44 12.88
N ASN A 74 10.29 -15.33 14.15
CA ASN A 74 10.58 -16.49 14.97
C ASN A 74 9.28 -17.12 15.51
N ILE A 75 9.23 -18.44 15.55
CA ILE A 75 8.12 -19.21 16.11
C ILE A 75 8.64 -20.27 17.04
N ALA A 76 7.94 -20.49 18.17
CA ALA A 76 8.31 -21.56 19.10
C ALA A 76 7.94 -22.94 18.51
N LEU A 77 8.83 -23.93 18.66
CA LEU A 77 8.62 -25.29 18.16
C LEU A 77 7.30 -25.89 18.69
N ARG A 78 6.96 -25.61 19.95
CA ARG A 78 5.72 -26.08 20.61
C ARG A 78 4.43 -25.52 19.96
N ALA A 79 4.52 -24.44 19.20
CA ALA A 79 3.39 -23.87 18.47
C ALA A 79 3.17 -24.54 17.12
N LEU A 80 4.08 -25.39 16.68
CA LEU A 80 4.02 -26.11 15.40
C LEU A 80 3.42 -27.50 15.56
N PRO A 81 2.66 -27.99 14.57
CA PRO A 81 2.33 -29.40 14.47
C PRO A 81 3.62 -30.25 14.45
N LYS A 82 3.65 -31.37 15.18
CA LYS A 82 4.84 -32.22 15.29
C LYS A 82 5.42 -32.64 13.94
N TYR A 83 4.58 -32.89 12.94
CA TYR A 83 5.01 -33.28 11.61
C TYR A 83 5.84 -32.19 10.89
N VAL A 84 5.72 -30.92 11.28
CA VAL A 84 6.52 -29.84 10.68
C VAL A 84 8.00 -30.04 11.02
N GLY A 85 8.36 -30.13 12.31
CA GLY A 85 9.74 -30.42 12.74
C GLY A 85 10.25 -31.77 12.22
N ASN A 86 9.41 -32.79 12.29
CA ASN A 86 9.72 -34.15 11.85
C ASN A 86 10.05 -34.26 10.36
N ALA A 87 9.42 -33.41 9.49
CA ALA A 87 9.73 -33.36 8.07
C ALA A 87 11.18 -32.95 7.80
N PHE A 88 11.69 -31.97 8.56
CA PHE A 88 13.10 -31.55 8.46
C PHE A 88 14.03 -32.57 9.02
N VAL A 89 13.73 -33.16 10.20
CA VAL A 89 14.50 -34.23 10.79
C VAL A 89 14.61 -35.43 9.84
N ALA A 90 13.50 -35.85 9.25
CA ALA A 90 13.45 -37.00 8.35
C ALA A 90 14.38 -36.88 7.13
N VAL A 91 14.50 -35.64 6.57
CA VAL A 91 15.26 -35.42 5.35
C VAL A 91 16.68 -34.93 5.55
N GLU A 92 16.96 -34.18 6.61
CA GLU A 92 18.26 -33.57 6.86
C GLU A 92 19.12 -34.42 7.83
N ASP A 93 18.48 -35.09 8.81
CA ASP A 93 19.20 -35.77 9.88
C ASP A 93 18.37 -36.93 10.48
N LYS A 94 18.37 -38.07 9.80
CA LYS A 94 17.57 -39.26 10.17
C LYS A 94 17.77 -39.72 11.63
N ARG A 95 18.94 -39.53 12.21
CA ARG A 95 19.31 -39.94 13.56
C ARG A 95 19.47 -38.77 14.54
N PHE A 96 18.86 -37.66 14.26
CA PHE A 96 18.97 -36.42 15.04
C PHE A 96 18.85 -36.63 16.55
N TYR A 97 17.92 -37.46 16.98
CA TYR A 97 17.67 -37.75 18.40
C TYR A 97 18.61 -38.83 18.99
N GLN A 98 19.58 -39.37 18.21
CA GLN A 98 20.42 -40.52 18.58
C GLN A 98 21.92 -40.20 18.64
N HIS A 99 22.32 -38.96 18.34
CA HIS A 99 23.72 -38.54 18.36
C HIS A 99 23.89 -37.20 19.08
N ASP A 100 25.12 -36.87 19.46
CA ASP A 100 25.49 -35.64 20.17
C ASP A 100 26.25 -34.69 19.23
N GLY A 101 25.51 -34.07 18.26
CA GLY A 101 26.02 -33.08 17.32
C GLY A 101 26.70 -33.65 16.07
N VAL A 102 27.27 -34.85 16.12
CA VAL A 102 27.94 -35.52 14.99
C VAL A 102 27.45 -36.94 14.84
N ASP A 103 26.87 -37.29 13.72
CA ASP A 103 26.41 -38.65 13.43
C ASP A 103 27.56 -39.51 12.83
N LEU A 104 28.30 -40.17 13.68
CA LEU A 104 29.44 -41.04 13.27
C LEU A 104 28.99 -42.22 12.40
N VAL A 105 27.80 -42.78 12.66
CA VAL A 105 27.24 -43.90 11.87
C VAL A 105 26.83 -43.37 10.47
N GLY A 106 26.31 -42.17 10.40
CA GLY A 106 26.00 -41.51 9.13
C GLY A 106 27.24 -41.21 8.30
N VAL A 107 28.29 -40.73 8.94
CA VAL A 107 29.61 -40.50 8.29
C VAL A 107 30.16 -41.80 7.72
N ALA A 108 30.17 -42.88 8.51
CA ALA A 108 30.65 -44.20 8.06
C ALA A 108 29.81 -44.74 6.90
N SER A 109 28.48 -44.58 6.96
CA SER A 109 27.59 -44.99 5.86
C SER A 109 27.83 -44.15 4.57
N ALA A 110 28.06 -42.84 4.70
CA ALA A 110 28.36 -41.99 3.57
C ALA A 110 29.68 -42.34 2.89
N ILE A 111 30.71 -42.68 3.68
CA ILE A 111 31.98 -43.14 3.15
C ILE A 111 31.81 -44.50 2.43
N LYS A 112 31.04 -45.44 2.98
CA LYS A 112 30.72 -46.71 2.33
C LYS A 112 30.00 -46.50 0.98
N ASP A 113 28.98 -45.64 0.95
CA ASP A 113 28.24 -45.31 -0.29
C ASP A 113 29.15 -44.63 -1.32
N ALA A 114 30.05 -43.75 -0.91
CA ALA A 114 31.04 -43.12 -1.79
C ALA A 114 31.95 -44.14 -2.46
N VAL A 115 32.45 -45.11 -1.67
CA VAL A 115 33.37 -46.17 -2.16
C VAL A 115 32.64 -47.19 -3.00
N THR A 116 31.39 -47.58 -2.64
CA THR A 116 30.70 -48.71 -3.30
C THR A 116 29.82 -48.25 -4.45
N LYS A 117 29.28 -47.02 -4.43
CA LYS A 117 28.31 -46.53 -5.42
C LYS A 117 28.78 -45.29 -6.18
N GLY A 118 29.97 -44.77 -5.87
CA GLY A 118 30.48 -43.51 -6.45
C GLY A 118 29.65 -42.27 -6.08
N ASN A 119 28.83 -42.33 -5.07
CA ASN A 119 27.88 -41.30 -4.73
C ASN A 119 28.19 -40.67 -3.37
N LEU A 120 28.73 -39.47 -3.37
CA LEU A 120 29.01 -38.72 -2.13
C LEU A 120 27.69 -38.16 -1.56
N ARG A 121 27.16 -38.79 -0.53
CA ARG A 121 26.06 -38.25 0.28
C ARG A 121 26.58 -37.31 1.33
N GLY A 122 25.87 -36.15 1.52
CA GLY A 122 26.14 -35.25 2.64
C GLY A 122 25.81 -35.98 3.97
N ALA A 123 26.74 -35.93 4.93
CA ALA A 123 26.58 -36.51 6.27
C ALA A 123 26.60 -35.39 7.35
N SER A 124 26.18 -34.18 7.04
CA SER A 124 26.10 -33.11 8.04
C SER A 124 24.78 -33.20 8.81
N THR A 125 24.86 -33.03 10.13
CA THR A 125 23.70 -33.03 11.02
C THR A 125 22.98 -31.68 11.05
N ILE A 126 21.75 -31.66 11.55
CA ILE A 126 20.96 -30.39 11.78
C ILE A 126 21.79 -29.43 12.63
N THR A 127 22.45 -29.92 13.68
CA THR A 127 23.29 -29.11 14.58
C THR A 127 24.47 -28.49 13.84
N GLN A 128 25.16 -29.24 12.98
CA GLN A 128 26.25 -28.72 12.14
C GLN A 128 25.77 -27.68 11.14
N LEU A 129 24.59 -27.90 10.53
CA LEU A 129 23.98 -26.93 9.62
C LEU A 129 23.61 -25.65 10.36
N LEU A 130 23.06 -25.74 11.56
CA LEU A 130 22.73 -24.62 12.41
C LEU A 130 23.95 -23.79 12.77
N VAL A 131 25.02 -24.42 13.27
CA VAL A 131 26.30 -23.76 13.60
C VAL A 131 26.82 -22.96 12.41
N GLY A 132 26.90 -23.55 11.23
CA GLY A 132 27.41 -22.87 10.03
C GLY A 132 26.47 -21.75 9.49
N ASN A 133 25.19 -21.83 9.80
CA ASN A 133 24.23 -20.78 9.41
C ASN A 133 24.21 -19.60 10.39
N MET A 134 24.43 -19.86 11.67
CA MET A 134 24.38 -18.82 12.72
C MET A 134 25.69 -18.05 12.85
N HIS A 135 26.84 -18.70 12.59
CA HIS A 135 28.15 -18.12 12.79
C HIS A 135 29.02 -18.18 11.51
N PRO A 136 28.57 -17.52 10.40
CA PRO A 136 29.29 -17.55 9.12
C PRO A 136 30.67 -16.87 9.21
N ASP A 137 30.88 -15.99 10.19
CA ASP A 137 32.14 -15.31 10.52
C ASP A 137 33.16 -16.26 11.18
N LEU A 138 32.69 -17.24 11.95
CA LEU A 138 33.53 -18.24 12.64
C LEU A 138 33.65 -19.55 11.84
N ILE A 139 32.59 -19.90 11.10
CA ILE A 139 32.49 -21.15 10.31
C ILE A 139 32.08 -20.75 8.86
N ASP A 140 33.02 -20.25 8.07
CA ASP A 140 32.75 -19.90 6.66
C ASP A 140 32.46 -21.15 5.83
N ARG A 141 31.22 -21.35 5.44
CA ARG A 141 30.79 -22.54 4.66
C ARG A 141 31.34 -22.55 3.23
N ARG A 142 31.94 -21.48 2.76
CA ARG A 142 32.65 -21.40 1.46
C ARG A 142 34.07 -22.01 1.59
N ASP A 143 34.62 -22.03 2.80
CA ASP A 143 35.87 -22.75 3.09
C ASP A 143 35.61 -24.28 3.05
N VAL A 144 36.17 -24.97 2.08
CA VAL A 144 36.04 -26.42 1.91
C VAL A 144 37.13 -27.23 2.64
N SER A 145 37.96 -26.58 3.46
CA SER A 145 39.08 -27.23 4.17
C SER A 145 38.61 -28.21 5.23
N PRO A 146 39.36 -29.28 5.48
CA PRO A 146 39.12 -30.20 6.58
C PRO A 146 39.11 -29.50 7.95
N GLY A 147 39.92 -28.46 8.12
CA GLY A 147 40.00 -27.68 9.35
C GLY A 147 38.70 -26.96 9.69
N ARG A 148 38.06 -26.37 8.68
CA ARG A 148 36.72 -25.80 8.86
C ARG A 148 35.71 -26.86 9.32
N LYS A 149 35.72 -28.05 8.69
CA LYS A 149 34.77 -29.12 9.05
C LYS A 149 35.00 -29.64 10.47
N LEU A 150 36.25 -29.67 10.92
CA LEU A 150 36.57 -30.04 12.31
C LEU A 150 36.05 -29.01 13.30
N ARG A 151 36.25 -27.69 13.02
CA ARG A 151 35.69 -26.61 13.87
C ARG A 151 34.15 -26.68 13.92
N GLU A 152 33.50 -26.95 12.80
CA GLU A 152 32.02 -27.10 12.73
C GLU A 152 31.56 -28.28 13.61
N GLN A 153 32.25 -29.42 13.57
CA GLN A 153 31.95 -30.61 14.39
C GLN A 153 32.16 -30.34 15.87
N GLN A 154 33.25 -29.67 16.25
CA GLN A 154 33.52 -29.29 17.63
C GLN A 154 32.43 -28.35 18.18
N ALA A 155 32.08 -27.33 17.44
CA ALA A 155 31.03 -26.41 17.81
C ALA A 155 29.66 -27.10 17.91
N ALA A 156 29.35 -28.04 17.01
CA ALA A 156 28.11 -28.81 17.06
C ALA A 156 28.00 -29.70 18.29
N ARG A 157 29.10 -30.37 18.68
CA ARG A 157 29.13 -31.14 19.93
C ARG A 157 28.99 -30.27 21.17
N GLU A 158 29.64 -29.12 21.16
CA GLU A 158 29.53 -28.17 22.28
C GLU A 158 28.13 -27.60 22.40
N MET A 159 27.46 -27.28 21.26
CA MET A 159 26.06 -26.85 21.24
C MET A 159 25.16 -27.89 21.91
N GLU A 160 25.31 -29.18 21.61
CA GLU A 160 24.48 -30.25 22.17
C GLU A 160 24.76 -30.54 23.65
N ARG A 161 25.87 -30.07 24.22
CA ARG A 161 26.11 -30.09 25.67
C ARG A 161 25.31 -29.01 26.41
N HIS A 162 24.99 -27.91 25.74
CA HIS A 162 24.35 -26.76 26.35
C HIS A 162 22.85 -26.64 26.03
N TYR A 163 22.40 -27.21 24.91
CA TYR A 163 21.02 -27.11 24.43
C TYR A 163 20.46 -28.51 24.14
N ASN A 164 19.18 -28.71 24.49
CA ASN A 164 18.48 -29.94 24.14
C ASN A 164 18.06 -29.95 22.66
N LYS A 165 17.66 -31.13 22.17
CA LYS A 165 17.25 -31.35 20.78
C LYS A 165 16.11 -30.44 20.30
N GLU A 166 15.14 -30.16 21.18
CA GLU A 166 13.99 -29.26 20.83
C GLU A 166 14.47 -27.83 20.64
N GLN A 167 15.35 -27.32 21.50
CA GLN A 167 15.95 -25.99 21.38
C GLN A 167 16.78 -25.85 20.10
N ILE A 168 17.56 -26.88 19.75
CA ILE A 168 18.36 -26.91 18.52
C ILE A 168 17.46 -26.95 17.29
N LEU A 169 16.41 -27.79 17.29
CA LEU A 169 15.46 -27.86 16.18
C LEU A 169 14.68 -26.56 16.02
N GLU A 170 14.26 -25.93 17.12
CA GLU A 170 13.59 -24.61 17.09
C GLU A 170 14.51 -23.55 16.47
N ALA A 171 15.75 -23.47 16.92
CA ALA A 171 16.73 -22.54 16.37
C ALA A 171 16.99 -22.81 14.88
N PHE A 172 17.10 -24.07 14.48
CA PHE A 172 17.30 -24.48 13.10
C PHE A 172 16.13 -24.02 12.20
N LEU A 173 14.88 -24.33 12.60
CA LEU A 173 13.68 -23.94 11.86
C LEU A 173 13.50 -22.43 11.74
N ASN A 174 13.99 -21.66 12.70
CA ASN A 174 13.97 -20.19 12.66
C ASN A 174 15.14 -19.57 11.89
N GLN A 175 16.22 -20.34 11.61
CA GLN A 175 17.45 -19.82 11.01
C GLN A 175 17.59 -20.15 9.52
N ILE A 176 17.05 -21.27 9.04
CA ILE A 176 17.29 -21.71 7.66
C ILE A 176 16.72 -20.78 6.62
N SER A 177 17.41 -20.67 5.49
CA SER A 177 16.96 -19.89 4.34
C SER A 177 16.05 -20.72 3.44
N PHE A 178 14.91 -20.12 3.05
CA PHE A 178 13.99 -20.67 2.06
C PHE A 178 14.08 -19.94 0.71
N GLY A 179 15.12 -19.13 0.51
CA GLY A 179 15.27 -18.32 -0.70
C GLY A 179 14.43 -17.05 -0.68
N ARG A 180 14.58 -16.21 -1.73
CA ARG A 180 13.86 -14.94 -1.90
C ARG A 180 13.97 -13.99 -0.69
N GLY A 181 15.06 -14.07 0.10
CA GLY A 181 15.25 -13.28 1.32
C GLY A 181 14.43 -13.74 2.52
N SER A 182 13.75 -14.89 2.44
CA SER A 182 12.96 -15.45 3.55
C SER A 182 13.80 -16.41 4.39
N TYR A 183 13.81 -16.17 5.68
CA TYR A 183 14.47 -16.97 6.69
C TYR A 183 13.46 -17.43 7.74
N GLY A 184 13.58 -18.69 8.14
CA GLY A 184 12.69 -19.33 9.11
C GLY A 184 11.37 -19.83 8.51
N ILE A 185 10.86 -20.89 9.17
CA ILE A 185 9.68 -21.64 8.73
C ILE A 185 8.41 -20.79 8.67
N GLU A 186 8.24 -19.86 9.61
CA GLU A 186 7.06 -18.98 9.67
C GLU A 186 7.00 -18.06 8.46
N MET A 187 8.13 -17.43 8.10
CA MET A 187 8.22 -16.60 6.91
C MET A 187 7.99 -17.40 5.62
N ALA A 188 8.56 -18.61 5.54
CA ALA A 188 8.36 -19.48 4.38
C ALA A 188 6.88 -19.89 4.22
N ALA A 189 6.21 -20.24 5.30
CA ALA A 189 4.78 -20.58 5.30
C ALA A 189 3.93 -19.41 4.78
N ARG A 190 4.17 -18.20 5.28
CA ARG A 190 3.50 -16.99 4.83
C ARG A 190 3.79 -16.66 3.38
N GLN A 191 5.05 -16.81 2.95
CA GLN A 191 5.46 -16.48 1.59
C GLN A 191 4.89 -17.44 0.55
N PHE A 192 4.88 -18.74 0.80
CA PHE A 192 4.50 -19.72 -0.19
C PHE A 192 3.03 -20.15 -0.10
N PHE A 193 2.43 -20.09 1.11
CA PHE A 193 1.09 -20.59 1.38
C PHE A 193 0.13 -19.57 2.00
N ALA A 194 0.59 -18.33 2.24
CA ALA A 194 -0.20 -17.21 2.82
C ALA A 194 -0.84 -17.54 4.20
N LYS A 195 -0.23 -18.43 4.99
CA LYS A 195 -0.69 -18.83 6.32
C LYS A 195 0.47 -18.92 7.31
N GLY A 196 0.19 -18.99 8.59
CA GLY A 196 1.19 -19.26 9.63
C GLY A 196 1.74 -20.68 9.52
N ALA A 197 2.95 -20.91 10.06
CA ALA A 197 3.56 -22.24 10.05
C ALA A 197 2.78 -23.26 10.90
N ALA A 198 2.01 -22.80 11.89
CA ALA A 198 1.13 -23.63 12.69
C ALA A 198 -0.05 -24.22 11.87
N ASP A 199 -0.42 -23.58 10.76
CA ASP A 199 -1.55 -23.97 9.91
C ASP A 199 -1.12 -24.76 8.66
N LEU A 200 0.17 -25.11 8.55
CA LEU A 200 0.67 -25.89 7.41
C LEU A 200 0.05 -27.29 7.40
N THR A 201 -0.37 -27.75 6.22
CA THR A 201 -0.70 -29.17 6.03
C THR A 201 0.57 -30.02 6.00
N LEU A 202 0.42 -31.35 6.13
CA LEU A 202 1.55 -32.28 6.04
C LEU A 202 2.28 -32.15 4.70
N ALA A 203 1.53 -32.02 3.59
CA ALA A 203 2.10 -31.86 2.25
C ALA A 203 2.87 -30.52 2.11
N GLU A 204 2.36 -29.44 2.68
CA GLU A 204 3.02 -28.13 2.67
C GLU A 204 4.29 -28.13 3.55
N ALA A 205 4.23 -28.73 4.74
CA ALA A 205 5.39 -28.88 5.61
C ALA A 205 6.53 -29.69 4.92
N ALA A 206 6.19 -30.80 4.29
CA ALA A 206 7.15 -31.59 3.51
C ALA A 206 7.65 -30.84 2.26
N SER A 207 6.83 -29.99 1.66
CA SER A 207 7.22 -29.12 0.54
C SER A 207 8.28 -28.11 1.00
N LEU A 208 8.11 -27.46 2.17
CA LEU A 208 9.11 -26.57 2.73
C LEU A 208 10.36 -27.34 3.17
N ALA A 209 10.24 -28.50 3.80
CA ALA A 209 11.38 -29.33 4.21
C ALA A 209 12.22 -29.82 3.00
N SER A 210 11.68 -29.80 1.80
CA SER A 210 12.42 -30.11 0.58
C SER A 210 13.39 -29.01 0.13
N MET A 211 13.21 -27.76 0.60
CA MET A 211 13.88 -26.57 0.07
C MET A 211 15.32 -26.35 0.58
N PRO A 212 15.69 -26.63 1.85
CA PRO A 212 17.02 -26.26 2.41
C PRO A 212 18.19 -26.78 1.59
N LYS A 213 18.05 -27.92 0.93
CA LYS A 213 19.08 -28.50 0.03
C LYS A 213 19.44 -27.56 -1.11
N SER A 214 18.46 -26.90 -1.71
CA SER A 214 18.63 -25.89 -2.77
C SER A 214 17.35 -25.04 -2.89
N PRO A 215 17.26 -23.92 -2.15
CA PRO A 215 16.06 -23.09 -2.13
C PRO A 215 15.62 -22.56 -3.50
N VAL A 216 16.58 -22.38 -4.40
CA VAL A 216 16.30 -21.92 -5.78
C VAL A 216 15.71 -23.02 -6.64
N GLN A 217 16.28 -24.25 -6.58
CA GLN A 217 15.85 -25.37 -7.43
C GLN A 217 14.55 -26.02 -6.99
N TYR A 218 14.26 -25.98 -5.69
CA TYR A 218 13.06 -26.55 -5.08
C TYR A 218 12.03 -25.51 -4.67
N ASP A 219 12.11 -24.29 -5.23
CA ASP A 219 11.11 -23.23 -5.03
C ASP A 219 9.73 -23.71 -5.56
N PRO A 220 8.72 -23.90 -4.69
CA PRO A 220 7.43 -24.49 -5.07
C PRO A 220 6.61 -23.59 -6.01
N ALA A 221 6.84 -22.28 -5.98
CA ALA A 221 6.15 -21.33 -6.87
C ALA A 221 6.79 -21.26 -8.24
N ARG A 222 8.11 -21.48 -8.35
CA ARG A 222 8.85 -21.42 -9.62
C ARG A 222 8.98 -22.77 -10.29
N TYR A 223 9.16 -23.84 -9.51
CA TYR A 223 9.42 -25.19 -9.98
C TYR A 223 8.53 -26.20 -9.24
N PRO A 224 7.19 -26.15 -9.38
CA PRO A 224 6.26 -26.96 -8.61
C PRO A 224 6.49 -28.48 -8.78
N ASP A 225 6.86 -28.94 -9.99
CA ASP A 225 7.11 -30.37 -10.24
C ASP A 225 8.40 -30.86 -9.58
N ARG A 226 9.46 -30.07 -9.59
CA ARG A 226 10.69 -30.41 -8.87
C ARG A 226 10.47 -30.44 -7.36
N ASN A 227 9.73 -29.46 -6.84
CA ASN A 227 9.34 -29.44 -5.45
C ASN A 227 8.48 -30.64 -5.09
N ARG A 228 7.46 -30.99 -5.91
CA ARG A 228 6.59 -32.16 -5.73
C ARG A 228 7.40 -33.46 -5.64
N THR A 229 8.32 -33.68 -6.57
CA THR A 229 9.18 -34.87 -6.58
C THR A 229 9.99 -34.97 -5.28
N ARG A 230 10.62 -33.87 -4.86
CA ARG A 230 11.41 -33.82 -3.63
C ARG A 230 10.55 -33.95 -2.37
N ARG A 231 9.38 -33.27 -2.32
CA ARG A 231 8.38 -33.40 -1.25
C ARG A 231 7.97 -34.86 -1.06
N ASN A 232 7.69 -35.57 -2.14
CA ASN A 232 7.27 -36.97 -2.07
C ASN A 232 8.38 -37.87 -1.50
N THR A 233 9.66 -37.53 -1.77
CA THR A 233 10.81 -38.17 -1.10
C THR A 233 10.79 -37.89 0.40
N VAL A 234 10.52 -36.65 0.83
CA VAL A 234 10.41 -36.29 2.27
C VAL A 234 9.30 -37.09 2.95
N LEU A 235 8.11 -37.14 2.34
CA LEU A 235 6.96 -37.90 2.87
C LEU A 235 7.24 -39.39 2.98
N ALA A 236 7.95 -39.98 2.01
CA ALA A 236 8.36 -41.36 2.08
C ALA A 236 9.37 -41.62 3.23
N LEU A 237 10.34 -40.71 3.42
CA LEU A 237 11.30 -40.80 4.54
C LEU A 237 10.60 -40.63 5.90
N MET A 238 9.61 -39.78 6.01
CA MET A 238 8.80 -39.63 7.22
C MET A 238 8.04 -40.91 7.58
N ALA A 239 7.48 -41.59 6.58
CA ALA A 239 6.76 -42.85 6.75
C ALA A 239 7.76 -43.98 7.16
N ASP A 240 8.91 -44.04 6.49
CA ASP A 240 9.98 -45.03 6.75
C ASP A 240 10.54 -44.90 8.17
N GLN A 241 10.55 -43.68 8.69
CA GLN A 241 11.03 -43.38 10.05
C GLN A 241 9.93 -43.39 11.12
N GLY A 242 8.69 -43.72 10.76
CA GLY A 242 7.57 -43.83 11.69
C GLY A 242 6.98 -42.50 12.18
N TYR A 243 7.34 -41.36 11.56
CA TYR A 243 6.77 -40.05 11.92
C TYR A 243 5.33 -39.87 11.42
N ILE A 244 4.96 -40.57 10.35
CA ILE A 244 3.61 -40.63 9.78
C ILE A 244 3.32 -42.06 9.32
N THR A 245 2.03 -42.38 9.14
CA THR A 245 1.65 -43.69 8.60
C THR A 245 1.86 -43.72 7.07
N ALA A 246 1.97 -44.93 6.48
CA ALA A 246 2.06 -45.10 5.05
C ALA A 246 0.81 -44.50 4.32
N ALA A 247 -0.38 -44.63 4.93
CA ALA A 247 -1.61 -44.04 4.39
C ALA A 247 -1.56 -42.52 4.36
N GLN A 248 -1.07 -41.86 5.41
CA GLN A 248 -0.88 -40.41 5.44
C GLN A 248 0.15 -39.96 4.39
N SER A 249 1.25 -40.69 4.21
CA SER A 249 2.24 -40.40 3.19
C SER A 249 1.62 -40.45 1.78
N VAL A 250 0.89 -41.51 1.46
CA VAL A 250 0.21 -41.65 0.15
C VAL A 250 -0.81 -40.55 -0.09
N ALA A 251 -1.61 -40.20 0.93
CA ALA A 251 -2.61 -39.13 0.82
C ALA A 251 -1.94 -37.79 0.54
N ALA A 252 -0.92 -37.40 1.31
CA ALA A 252 -0.20 -36.14 1.14
C ALA A 252 0.58 -36.07 -0.19
N GLN A 253 1.08 -37.19 -0.73
CA GLN A 253 1.75 -37.23 -2.04
C GLN A 253 0.78 -36.95 -3.21
N ARG A 254 -0.51 -37.24 -3.06
CA ARG A 254 -1.54 -36.94 -4.06
C ARG A 254 -1.93 -35.47 -4.12
N GLU A 255 -1.70 -34.72 -3.05
CA GLU A 255 -2.02 -33.28 -3.02
C GLU A 255 -1.18 -32.53 -4.06
N PRO A 256 -1.78 -31.64 -4.87
CA PRO A 256 -1.01 -30.79 -5.76
C PRO A 256 -0.20 -29.76 -4.96
N VAL A 257 0.97 -29.36 -5.46
CA VAL A 257 1.72 -28.21 -4.91
C VAL A 257 1.01 -26.94 -5.35
N ARG A 258 0.24 -26.36 -4.43
CA ARG A 258 -0.46 -25.09 -4.65
C ARG A 258 0.20 -24.01 -3.80
N THR A 259 0.89 -23.10 -4.47
CA THR A 259 1.38 -21.89 -3.80
C THR A 259 0.40 -20.75 -4.06
N VAL A 260 0.25 -19.91 -3.07
CA VAL A 260 -0.38 -18.60 -3.29
C VAL A 260 0.66 -17.72 -3.96
N ALA A 261 0.27 -17.00 -5.01
CA ALA A 261 1.14 -15.97 -5.57
C ALA A 261 1.61 -15.10 -4.40
N THR A 262 2.93 -14.90 -4.29
CA THR A 262 3.56 -14.21 -3.16
C THR A 262 2.66 -13.07 -2.74
N SER A 263 2.09 -13.17 -1.53
CA SER A 263 1.20 -12.12 -1.01
C SER A 263 2.02 -10.84 -0.94
N ARG A 264 1.93 -10.05 -2.00
CA ARG A 264 2.47 -8.70 -1.98
C ARG A 264 1.80 -8.01 -0.80
N SER A 265 2.56 -7.22 -0.06
CA SER A 265 1.94 -6.37 0.97
C SER A 265 0.63 -5.78 0.45
N PRO A 266 -0.48 -5.88 1.18
CA PRO A 266 -1.72 -5.24 0.75
C PRO A 266 -1.61 -3.71 0.73
N ALA A 267 -0.58 -3.15 1.37
CA ALA A 267 -0.38 -1.71 1.49
C ALA A 267 1.10 -1.31 1.32
N PRO A 268 1.78 -1.64 0.20
CA PRO A 268 3.22 -1.46 0.07
C PRO A 268 3.64 0.02 0.17
N TRP A 269 2.88 0.96 -0.41
CA TRP A 269 3.13 2.41 -0.26
C TRP A 269 3.01 2.88 1.18
N VAL A 270 2.07 2.30 1.96
CA VAL A 270 1.96 2.62 3.40
C VAL A 270 3.17 2.12 4.17
N VAL A 271 3.68 0.91 3.85
CA VAL A 271 4.90 0.37 4.46
C VAL A 271 6.08 1.33 4.26
N ASP A 272 6.23 1.90 3.06
CA ASP A 272 7.27 2.91 2.80
C ASP A 272 7.04 4.19 3.62
N VAL A 273 5.82 4.70 3.67
CA VAL A 273 5.48 5.92 4.44
C VAL A 273 5.81 5.73 5.92
N VAL A 274 5.35 4.63 6.54
CA VAL A 274 5.57 4.40 7.99
C VAL A 274 7.04 4.13 8.30
N ARG A 275 7.79 3.50 7.38
CA ARG A 275 9.24 3.37 7.50
C ARG A 275 9.91 4.73 7.61
N VAL A 276 9.61 5.64 6.67
CA VAL A 276 10.17 7.00 6.67
C VAL A 276 9.77 7.78 7.93
N GLN A 277 8.51 7.65 8.38
CA GLN A 277 8.04 8.30 9.61
C GLN A 277 8.79 7.78 10.84
N ALA A 278 8.96 6.45 10.97
CA ALA A 278 9.68 5.84 12.07
C ALA A 278 11.18 6.24 12.09
N GLU A 279 11.83 6.24 10.92
CA GLU A 279 13.23 6.68 10.78
C GLU A 279 13.41 8.15 11.16
N ARG A 280 12.48 9.03 10.76
CA ARG A 280 12.47 10.45 11.18
C ARG A 280 12.27 10.63 12.68
N ALA A 281 11.56 9.71 13.32
CA ALA A 281 11.42 9.65 14.78
C ALA A 281 12.65 9.04 15.49
N GLY A 282 13.73 8.74 14.76
CA GLY A 282 14.97 8.17 15.30
C GLY A 282 14.90 6.67 15.59
N ILE A 283 13.88 5.95 15.08
CA ILE A 283 13.72 4.51 15.33
C ILE A 283 14.34 3.72 14.17
N ALA A 284 15.31 2.89 14.48
CA ALA A 284 16.06 2.11 13.49
C ALA A 284 15.27 0.85 13.03
N VAL A 285 14.08 1.05 12.45
CA VAL A 285 13.15 -0.02 12.07
C VAL A 285 13.75 -1.02 11.09
N MET A 286 14.74 -0.63 10.28
CA MET A 286 15.45 -1.53 9.37
C MET A 286 16.41 -2.49 10.07
N GLN A 287 16.76 -2.25 11.34
CA GLN A 287 17.51 -3.18 12.16
C GLN A 287 16.64 -4.31 12.73
N GLY A 288 15.33 -4.15 12.61
CA GLY A 288 14.32 -5.15 12.95
C GLY A 288 13.89 -5.19 14.43
N GLY A 289 12.88 -6.00 14.67
CA GLY A 289 12.39 -6.29 16.02
C GLY A 289 11.32 -5.33 16.54
N TYR A 290 10.82 -4.40 15.73
CA TYR A 290 9.73 -3.50 16.11
C TYR A 290 8.37 -3.99 15.60
N ARG A 291 7.30 -3.50 16.21
CA ARG A 291 5.92 -3.61 15.73
C ARG A 291 5.37 -2.21 15.50
N ILE A 292 5.06 -1.87 14.26
CA ILE A 292 4.46 -0.61 13.87
C ILE A 292 2.96 -0.83 13.73
N HIS A 293 2.17 -0.33 14.67
CA HIS A 293 0.71 -0.37 14.59
C HIS A 293 0.23 0.83 13.78
N THR A 294 -0.47 0.55 12.69
CA THR A 294 -0.96 1.59 11.78
C THR A 294 -2.46 1.83 11.92
N THR A 295 -2.93 2.92 11.31
CA THR A 295 -4.34 3.28 11.22
C THR A 295 -5.09 2.56 10.10
N ILE A 296 -4.37 1.77 9.28
CA ILE A 296 -4.87 1.14 8.06
C ILE A 296 -5.91 0.06 8.37
N ASP A 297 -7.05 0.16 7.71
CA ASP A 297 -8.05 -0.90 7.63
C ASP A 297 -7.70 -1.79 6.44
N VAL A 298 -7.29 -3.04 6.71
CA VAL A 298 -6.74 -3.92 5.67
C VAL A 298 -7.80 -4.36 4.66
N ALA A 299 -9.04 -4.50 5.09
CA ALA A 299 -10.15 -4.86 4.19
C ALA A 299 -10.45 -3.69 3.24
N LEU A 300 -10.56 -2.48 3.78
CA LEU A 300 -10.77 -1.26 3.00
C LEU A 300 -9.58 -0.95 2.08
N GLN A 301 -8.35 -1.18 2.54
CA GLN A 301 -7.14 -1.04 1.74
C GLN A 301 -7.16 -1.93 0.49
N ARG A 302 -7.53 -3.21 0.66
CA ARG A 302 -7.67 -4.15 -0.46
C ARG A 302 -8.78 -3.74 -1.42
N ALA A 303 -9.93 -3.33 -0.88
CA ALA A 303 -11.04 -2.84 -1.68
C ALA A 303 -10.66 -1.57 -2.47
N THR A 304 -9.92 -0.65 -1.84
CA THR A 304 -9.41 0.57 -2.49
C THR A 304 -8.45 0.26 -3.63
N GLN A 305 -7.50 -0.66 -3.42
CA GLN A 305 -6.57 -1.11 -4.46
C GLN A 305 -7.32 -1.76 -5.63
N GLN A 306 -8.29 -2.63 -5.31
CA GLN A 306 -9.10 -3.30 -6.32
C GLN A 306 -9.95 -2.32 -7.13
N ALA A 307 -10.64 -1.41 -6.46
CA ALA A 307 -11.48 -0.39 -7.12
C ALA A 307 -10.66 0.49 -8.05
N LEU A 308 -9.48 0.96 -7.59
CA LEU A 308 -8.60 1.77 -8.42
C LEU A 308 -8.08 0.98 -9.63
N SER A 309 -7.57 -0.22 -9.42
CA SER A 309 -7.00 -1.05 -10.49
C SER A 309 -8.07 -1.40 -11.54
N SER A 310 -9.23 -1.90 -11.11
CA SER A 310 -10.32 -2.26 -12.02
C SER A 310 -10.89 -1.02 -12.76
N GLY A 311 -10.98 0.11 -12.07
CA GLY A 311 -11.43 1.36 -12.69
C GLY A 311 -10.47 1.87 -13.75
N LEU A 312 -9.15 1.77 -13.52
CA LEU A 312 -8.13 2.10 -14.52
C LEU A 312 -8.23 1.16 -15.73
N ASP A 313 -8.39 -0.15 -15.50
CA ASP A 313 -8.57 -1.14 -16.57
C ASP A 313 -9.81 -0.85 -17.40
N GLU A 314 -10.94 -0.52 -16.77
CA GLU A 314 -12.18 -0.14 -17.47
C GLU A 314 -12.01 1.12 -18.32
N ILE A 315 -11.36 2.16 -17.76
CA ILE A 315 -11.13 3.41 -18.50
C ILE A 315 -10.31 3.17 -19.76
N GLU A 316 -9.30 2.29 -19.70
CA GLU A 316 -8.46 1.94 -20.86
C GLU A 316 -9.27 1.23 -21.98
N THR A 317 -10.42 0.66 -21.67
CA THR A 317 -11.29 0.03 -22.69
C THR A 317 -12.24 1.02 -23.36
N ARG A 318 -12.42 2.22 -22.82
CA ARG A 318 -13.38 3.20 -23.33
C ARG A 318 -13.00 3.73 -24.72
N PRO A 319 -13.98 4.00 -25.58
CA PRO A 319 -13.73 4.67 -26.86
C PRO A 319 -13.01 6.01 -26.65
N GLY A 320 -12.03 6.30 -27.49
CA GLY A 320 -11.26 7.55 -27.42
C GLY A 320 -10.13 7.59 -26.41
N PHE A 321 -9.90 6.52 -25.63
CA PHE A 321 -8.74 6.44 -24.76
C PHE A 321 -7.43 6.53 -25.59
N ARG A 322 -6.55 7.47 -25.20
CA ARG A 322 -5.34 7.80 -25.99
C ARG A 322 -4.04 7.21 -25.42
N GLY A 323 -4.08 6.67 -24.18
CA GLY A 323 -2.93 6.06 -23.52
C GLY A 323 -2.63 4.63 -23.97
N LEU A 324 -1.56 4.06 -23.43
CA LEU A 324 -1.27 2.64 -23.58
C LEU A 324 -2.24 1.81 -22.73
N ARG A 325 -2.74 0.71 -23.29
CA ARG A 325 -3.57 -0.26 -22.56
C ARG A 325 -2.69 -1.17 -21.72
N CYS A 326 -2.47 -0.79 -20.48
CA CYS A 326 -1.48 -1.40 -19.60
C CYS A 326 -1.92 -2.70 -18.94
N ALA A 327 -3.21 -3.00 -18.92
CA ALA A 327 -3.73 -4.31 -18.52
C ALA A 327 -3.15 -5.46 -19.37
N ARG A 328 -2.83 -5.20 -20.63
CA ARG A 328 -2.23 -6.18 -21.56
C ARG A 328 -0.71 -6.35 -21.41
N VAL A 329 -0.03 -5.46 -20.67
CA VAL A 329 1.44 -5.48 -20.51
C VAL A 329 1.87 -6.29 -19.29
N ALA A 330 0.95 -6.67 -18.42
CA ALA A 330 1.22 -7.35 -17.14
C ALA A 330 1.80 -8.79 -17.28
N GLY A 331 1.81 -9.37 -18.50
CA GLY A 331 2.36 -10.71 -18.76
C GLY A 331 3.83 -10.75 -19.17
N ASP A 332 4.48 -9.61 -19.39
CA ASP A 332 5.85 -9.55 -19.91
C ASP A 332 6.86 -9.31 -18.78
N THR A 333 7.58 -10.36 -18.37
CA THR A 333 8.51 -10.37 -17.23
C THR A 333 9.90 -9.79 -17.54
N ALA A 334 10.18 -9.41 -18.79
CA ALA A 334 11.45 -8.81 -19.20
C ALA A 334 11.36 -7.28 -19.25
N ILE A 335 11.65 -6.61 -18.14
CA ILE A 335 11.75 -5.14 -18.07
C ILE A 335 13.06 -4.70 -18.75
N THR A 336 13.02 -4.48 -20.05
CA THR A 336 14.07 -3.75 -20.76
C THR A 336 13.86 -2.22 -20.61
N VAL A 337 14.87 -1.40 -20.87
CA VAL A 337 14.77 0.08 -20.82
C VAL A 337 13.60 0.62 -21.67
N ARG A 338 13.22 -0.09 -22.76
CA ARG A 338 12.02 0.20 -23.56
C ARG A 338 10.71 -0.05 -22.79
N ALA A 339 10.68 -1.04 -21.88
CA ALA A 339 9.52 -1.34 -21.06
C ALA A 339 9.30 -0.27 -19.96
N LYS A 340 10.36 0.36 -19.43
CA LYS A 340 10.23 1.46 -18.47
C LYS A 340 9.55 2.68 -19.08
N ALA A 341 9.92 3.07 -20.29
CA ALA A 341 9.25 4.16 -21.02
C ALA A 341 7.77 3.85 -21.34
N LYS A 342 7.43 2.57 -21.60
CA LYS A 342 6.03 2.15 -21.79
C LYS A 342 5.22 2.16 -20.48
N VAL A 343 5.85 1.85 -19.35
CA VAL A 343 5.21 1.92 -18.03
C VAL A 343 4.86 3.36 -17.64
N GLU A 344 5.75 4.33 -17.94
CA GLU A 344 5.49 5.76 -17.70
C GLU A 344 4.33 6.35 -18.54
N ALA A 345 3.96 5.67 -19.62
CA ALA A 345 2.84 6.05 -20.49
C ALA A 345 1.51 5.40 -20.10
N CYS A 346 1.45 4.62 -19.00
CA CYS A 346 0.22 4.03 -18.49
C CYS A 346 -0.63 5.07 -17.76
N LEU A 347 -1.94 4.90 -17.84
CA LEU A 347 -2.86 5.64 -16.97
C LEU A 347 -2.62 5.19 -15.52
N GLU A 348 -2.40 6.15 -14.65
CA GLU A 348 -2.14 5.97 -13.24
C GLU A 348 -3.25 6.60 -12.39
N GLY A 349 -3.25 6.29 -11.11
CA GLY A 349 -4.18 6.88 -10.17
C GLY A 349 -3.65 6.85 -8.76
N ALA A 350 -4.27 7.64 -7.91
CA ALA A 350 -4.07 7.60 -6.46
C ALA A 350 -5.42 7.62 -5.76
N ALA A 351 -5.51 6.91 -4.65
CA ALA A 351 -6.69 6.93 -3.80
C ALA A 351 -6.28 7.06 -2.33
N VAL A 352 -7.02 7.90 -1.61
CA VAL A 352 -6.83 8.15 -0.18
C VAL A 352 -8.19 8.05 0.51
N VAL A 353 -8.25 7.31 1.60
CA VAL A 353 -9.41 7.27 2.49
C VAL A 353 -8.96 7.60 3.88
N LEU A 354 -9.57 8.59 4.50
CA LEU A 354 -9.24 9.00 5.86
C LEU A 354 -10.50 9.26 6.71
N ASP A 355 -10.33 9.17 7.99
CA ASP A 355 -11.31 9.53 9.00
C ASP A 355 -11.27 11.04 9.22
N PRO A 356 -12.38 11.78 8.99
CA PRO A 356 -12.39 13.23 9.07
C PRO A 356 -12.19 13.76 10.50
N SER A 357 -12.49 12.97 11.52
CA SER A 357 -12.39 13.41 12.91
C SER A 357 -10.99 13.31 13.49
N THR A 358 -10.21 12.32 13.03
CA THR A 358 -8.90 11.99 13.59
C THR A 358 -7.74 12.22 12.63
N GLY A 359 -8.00 12.33 11.34
CA GLY A 359 -6.98 12.33 10.28
C GLY A 359 -6.37 10.94 10.03
N ASP A 360 -6.87 9.88 10.66
CA ASP A 360 -6.39 8.52 10.46
C ASP A 360 -6.57 8.07 9.01
N VAL A 361 -5.48 7.79 8.34
CA VAL A 361 -5.54 7.20 7.00
C VAL A 361 -5.98 5.75 7.11
N ARG A 362 -7.16 5.45 6.58
CA ARG A 362 -7.77 4.11 6.60
C ARG A 362 -7.30 3.26 5.41
N ALA A 363 -7.06 3.90 4.26
CA ALA A 363 -6.47 3.27 3.08
C ALA A 363 -5.70 4.30 2.26
N LEU A 364 -4.61 3.85 1.61
CA LEU A 364 -3.82 4.67 0.69
C LEU A 364 -3.26 3.80 -0.43
N VAL A 365 -3.50 4.23 -1.66
CA VAL A 365 -2.98 3.63 -2.88
C VAL A 365 -2.27 4.70 -3.69
N GLY A 366 -0.97 4.53 -3.92
CA GLY A 366 -0.12 5.51 -4.61
C GLY A 366 0.08 5.27 -6.10
N GLY A 367 -0.59 4.28 -6.69
CA GLY A 367 -0.46 3.94 -8.11
C GLY A 367 -1.22 2.67 -8.48
N ARG A 368 -1.17 2.32 -9.76
CA ARG A 368 -1.84 1.12 -10.29
C ARG A 368 -1.26 -0.19 -9.74
N ASP A 369 0.08 -0.32 -9.79
CA ASP A 369 0.81 -1.50 -9.31
C ASP A 369 2.18 -1.07 -8.74
N TYR A 370 2.38 -1.32 -7.44
CA TYR A 370 3.61 -1.00 -6.73
C TYR A 370 4.86 -1.67 -7.33
N ALA A 371 4.74 -2.91 -7.82
CA ALA A 371 5.88 -3.61 -8.40
C ALA A 371 6.34 -3.01 -9.74
N ARG A 372 5.46 -2.29 -10.42
CA ARG A 372 5.77 -1.56 -11.66
C ARG A 372 6.32 -0.17 -11.36
N SER A 373 5.76 0.51 -10.37
CA SER A 373 6.16 1.84 -9.93
C SER A 373 5.93 1.99 -8.44
N SER A 374 6.99 2.09 -7.67
CA SER A 374 6.93 2.39 -6.23
C SER A 374 6.66 3.87 -5.93
N PHE A 375 6.67 4.75 -6.95
CA PHE A 375 6.39 6.16 -6.77
C PHE A 375 4.99 6.36 -6.18
N ASN A 376 4.94 7.02 -5.02
CA ASN A 376 3.70 7.22 -4.28
C ASN A 376 3.01 8.52 -4.72
N ARG A 377 2.13 8.43 -5.72
CA ARG A 377 1.44 9.61 -6.25
C ARG A 377 0.49 10.27 -5.26
N ALA A 378 0.06 9.54 -4.24
CA ALA A 378 -0.78 10.10 -3.18
C ALA A 378 0.00 11.04 -2.25
N VAL A 379 1.28 10.75 -1.99
CA VAL A 379 2.12 11.49 -1.02
C VAL A 379 3.12 12.40 -1.72
N ASP A 380 3.76 11.93 -2.81
CA ASP A 380 4.87 12.62 -3.47
C ASP A 380 4.43 13.28 -4.80
N GLY A 381 3.21 12.97 -5.29
CA GLY A 381 2.68 13.54 -6.52
C GLY A 381 2.24 14.99 -6.35
N ASN A 382 2.57 15.82 -7.34
CA ASN A 382 2.07 17.18 -7.44
C ASN A 382 1.09 17.25 -8.62
N ARG A 383 -0.20 17.44 -8.34
CA ARG A 383 -1.29 17.35 -9.34
C ARG A 383 -2.22 18.55 -9.27
N GLN A 384 -2.69 19.00 -10.42
CA GLN A 384 -3.67 20.09 -10.46
C GLN A 384 -5.04 19.58 -10.01
N PRO A 385 -5.63 20.16 -8.94
CA PRO A 385 -6.95 19.72 -8.44
C PRO A 385 -8.11 20.11 -9.38
N GLY A 386 -7.88 21.03 -10.30
CA GLY A 386 -8.92 21.52 -11.18
C GLY A 386 -10.13 22.05 -10.40
N SER A 387 -11.31 21.91 -10.93
CA SER A 387 -12.56 22.39 -10.33
C SER A 387 -12.86 21.90 -8.92
N SER A 388 -12.13 20.89 -8.38
CA SER A 388 -12.31 20.51 -6.98
C SER A 388 -11.80 21.58 -6.00
N PHE A 389 -10.87 22.45 -6.41
CA PHE A 389 -10.41 23.56 -5.61
C PHE A 389 -11.50 24.62 -5.35
N LYS A 390 -12.54 24.70 -6.20
CA LYS A 390 -13.67 25.65 -6.04
C LYS A 390 -14.35 25.57 -4.67
N ALA A 391 -14.33 24.41 -4.02
CA ALA A 391 -14.90 24.27 -2.68
C ALA A 391 -14.34 25.32 -1.70
N PHE A 392 -13.05 25.64 -1.76
CA PHE A 392 -12.42 26.66 -0.91
C PHE A 392 -12.83 28.09 -1.32
N VAL A 393 -13.03 28.35 -2.61
CA VAL A 393 -13.53 29.64 -3.10
C VAL A 393 -14.93 29.92 -2.56
N TYR A 394 -15.83 28.95 -2.73
CA TYR A 394 -17.20 29.06 -2.25
C TYR A 394 -17.28 29.13 -0.71
N ALA A 395 -16.47 28.34 -0.03
CA ALA A 395 -16.39 28.39 1.43
C ALA A 395 -15.98 29.79 1.94
N GLN A 396 -14.98 30.40 1.30
CA GLN A 396 -14.55 31.74 1.65
C GLN A 396 -15.63 32.79 1.36
N SER A 397 -16.39 32.61 0.25
CA SER A 397 -17.51 33.49 -0.06
C SER A 397 -18.66 33.40 0.95
N ILE A 398 -19.03 32.16 1.34
CA ILE A 398 -20.01 31.92 2.42
C ILE A 398 -19.51 32.50 3.75
N ALA A 399 -18.23 32.32 4.08
CA ALA A 399 -17.63 32.86 5.30
C ALA A 399 -17.67 34.39 5.38
N GLN A 400 -17.60 35.05 4.23
CA GLN A 400 -17.76 36.51 4.12
C GLN A 400 -19.23 36.94 4.00
N GLY A 401 -20.18 36.01 4.18
CA GLY A 401 -21.59 36.26 4.33
C GLY A 401 -22.40 36.08 3.01
N LEU A 402 -21.86 35.59 1.89
CA LEU A 402 -22.63 35.30 0.67
C LEU A 402 -23.56 34.11 0.89
N PRO A 403 -24.92 34.23 0.85
CA PRO A 403 -25.78 33.09 1.03
C PRO A 403 -25.82 32.19 -0.22
N ALA A 404 -26.08 30.92 0.00
CA ALA A 404 -26.07 29.91 -1.08
C ALA A 404 -27.18 30.16 -2.15
N ASN A 405 -28.24 30.86 -1.78
CA ASN A 405 -29.32 31.23 -2.72
C ASN A 405 -29.08 32.57 -3.46
N ALA A 406 -27.99 33.28 -3.17
CA ALA A 406 -27.66 34.52 -3.88
C ALA A 406 -27.57 34.28 -5.39
N MET A 407 -28.14 35.19 -6.18
CA MET A 407 -28.08 35.12 -7.64
C MET A 407 -26.72 35.62 -8.15
N VAL A 408 -26.10 34.84 -9.01
CA VAL A 408 -24.80 35.14 -9.65
C VAL A 408 -24.94 34.96 -11.16
N ALA A 409 -24.10 35.67 -11.94
CA ALA A 409 -24.16 35.60 -13.40
C ALA A 409 -23.11 34.60 -13.94
N ASP A 410 -23.57 33.56 -14.62
CA ASP A 410 -22.74 32.69 -15.44
C ASP A 410 -22.74 33.23 -16.89
N THR A 411 -21.82 34.14 -17.14
CA THR A 411 -21.66 34.85 -18.42
C THR A 411 -20.18 34.88 -18.82
N ALA A 412 -19.91 35.18 -20.09
CA ALA A 412 -18.53 35.37 -20.55
C ALA A 412 -17.82 36.44 -19.72
N LEU A 413 -16.64 36.12 -19.22
CA LEU A 413 -15.82 36.98 -18.37
C LEU A 413 -14.51 37.30 -19.07
N ARG A 414 -14.08 38.55 -19.00
CA ARG A 414 -12.78 38.99 -19.53
C ARG A 414 -12.07 39.82 -18.48
N ILE A 415 -10.97 39.30 -17.95
CA ILE A 415 -10.19 39.90 -16.85
C ILE A 415 -8.86 40.38 -17.42
N ARG A 416 -8.54 41.67 -17.22
CA ARG A 416 -7.21 42.19 -17.53
C ARG A 416 -6.23 41.81 -16.44
N LEU A 417 -5.15 41.16 -16.82
CA LEU A 417 -4.05 40.79 -15.91
C LEU A 417 -3.02 41.93 -15.83
N ASP A 418 -2.20 41.91 -14.78
CA ASP A 418 -1.16 42.92 -14.54
C ASP A 418 -0.14 43.04 -15.69
N ASN A 419 0.09 41.94 -16.40
CA ASN A 419 0.95 41.92 -17.59
C ASN A 419 0.30 42.44 -18.87
N GLY A 420 -0.93 43.00 -18.76
CA GLY A 420 -1.71 43.53 -19.87
C GLY A 420 -2.46 42.49 -20.72
N GLN A 421 -2.26 41.21 -20.47
CA GLN A 421 -2.99 40.13 -21.14
C GLN A 421 -4.40 40.01 -20.57
N TYR A 422 -5.27 39.33 -21.31
CA TYR A 422 -6.65 39.04 -20.87
C TYR A 422 -6.77 37.54 -20.52
N TYR A 423 -7.42 37.29 -19.41
CA TYR A 423 -7.83 35.94 -18.98
C TYR A 423 -9.36 35.84 -19.14
N SER A 424 -9.82 34.84 -19.88
CA SER A 424 -11.24 34.56 -20.10
C SER A 424 -11.55 33.14 -19.73
N PRO A 425 -12.07 32.88 -18.51
CA PRO A 425 -12.45 31.52 -18.09
C PRO A 425 -13.68 31.07 -18.86
N ASP A 426 -13.62 29.93 -19.51
CA ASP A 426 -14.74 29.28 -20.18
C ASP A 426 -15.26 28.11 -19.37
N ASN A 427 -16.54 27.75 -19.55
CA ASN A 427 -17.13 26.57 -18.96
C ASN A 427 -16.74 25.31 -19.74
N ALA A 428 -16.72 24.15 -19.06
CA ALA A 428 -16.31 22.88 -19.68
C ALA A 428 -17.26 22.44 -20.84
N ASP A 429 -18.48 22.93 -20.84
CA ASP A 429 -19.51 22.70 -21.88
C ASP A 429 -19.61 23.85 -22.91
N HIS A 430 -18.75 24.84 -22.80
CA HIS A 430 -18.73 26.06 -23.64
C HIS A 430 -20.07 26.82 -23.65
N ALA A 431 -20.93 26.63 -22.65
CA ALA A 431 -22.23 27.28 -22.53
C ALA A 431 -22.28 28.18 -21.29
N PHE A 432 -23.11 29.20 -21.34
CA PHE A 432 -23.40 30.10 -20.23
C PHE A 432 -24.87 30.03 -19.87
N LEU A 433 -25.18 29.90 -18.60
CA LEU A 433 -26.55 29.66 -18.09
C LEU A 433 -27.25 30.95 -17.66
N GLY A 434 -26.57 32.11 -17.70
CA GLY A 434 -27.13 33.38 -17.23
C GLY A 434 -27.22 33.42 -15.70
N ALA A 435 -28.31 33.99 -15.19
CA ALA A 435 -28.51 34.11 -13.75
C ALA A 435 -28.87 32.75 -13.09
N LEU A 436 -28.14 32.37 -12.05
CA LEU A 436 -28.39 31.16 -11.27
C LEU A 436 -27.94 31.37 -9.80
N THR A 437 -28.38 30.51 -8.91
CA THR A 437 -27.93 30.59 -7.49
C THR A 437 -26.50 30.18 -7.33
N VAL A 438 -25.83 30.65 -6.25
CA VAL A 438 -24.48 30.20 -5.84
C VAL A 438 -24.45 28.69 -5.69
N ARG A 439 -25.48 28.08 -5.06
CA ARG A 439 -25.64 26.63 -4.94
C ARG A 439 -25.64 25.95 -6.32
N GLU A 440 -26.43 26.42 -7.24
CA GLU A 440 -26.52 25.85 -8.59
C GLU A 440 -25.20 25.98 -9.36
N ALA A 441 -24.50 27.11 -9.19
CA ALA A 441 -23.20 27.35 -9.81
C ALA A 441 -22.14 26.36 -9.31
N LEU A 442 -22.14 26.03 -8.00
CA LEU A 442 -21.28 25.00 -7.45
C LEU A 442 -21.66 23.60 -7.95
N THR A 443 -22.95 23.28 -7.94
CA THR A 443 -23.53 22.00 -8.38
C THR A 443 -23.12 21.66 -9.82
N ARG A 444 -23.19 22.66 -10.71
CA ARG A 444 -22.81 22.57 -12.12
C ARG A 444 -21.35 22.92 -12.38
N SER A 445 -20.61 23.31 -11.33
CA SER A 445 -19.16 23.60 -11.41
C SER A 445 -18.82 24.74 -12.41
N ARG A 446 -19.61 25.83 -12.45
CA ARG A 446 -19.43 26.96 -13.41
C ARG A 446 -18.10 27.68 -13.15
N ASN A 447 -17.28 27.85 -14.21
CA ASN A 447 -15.96 28.45 -14.13
C ASN A 447 -15.99 29.98 -13.93
N PRO A 448 -16.75 30.76 -14.75
CA PRO A 448 -16.79 32.20 -14.59
C PRO A 448 -17.28 32.62 -13.21
N VAL A 449 -18.30 31.94 -12.67
CA VAL A 449 -18.80 32.22 -11.32
C VAL A 449 -17.73 32.00 -10.25
N ALA A 450 -17.00 30.89 -10.28
CA ALA A 450 -15.96 30.64 -9.33
C ALA A 450 -14.84 31.70 -9.35
N VAL A 451 -14.48 32.17 -10.55
CA VAL A 451 -13.47 33.23 -10.70
C VAL A 451 -14.02 34.57 -10.20
N GLN A 452 -15.27 34.93 -10.51
CA GLN A 452 -15.93 36.15 -9.99
C GLN A 452 -15.95 36.14 -8.45
N LEU A 453 -16.35 35.03 -7.84
CA LEU A 453 -16.38 34.89 -6.39
C LEU A 453 -14.98 35.04 -5.79
N ALA A 454 -13.96 34.38 -6.37
CA ALA A 454 -12.60 34.50 -5.91
C ALA A 454 -12.03 35.91 -5.97
N LEU A 455 -12.36 36.65 -7.05
CA LEU A 455 -11.97 38.06 -7.16
C LEU A 455 -12.71 38.93 -6.15
N ALA A 456 -13.99 38.68 -5.89
CA ALA A 456 -14.79 39.44 -4.94
C ALA A 456 -14.29 39.26 -3.48
N VAL A 457 -13.92 38.04 -3.08
CA VAL A 457 -13.45 37.78 -1.71
C VAL A 457 -11.91 37.96 -1.55
N GLY A 458 -11.21 38.12 -2.67
CA GLY A 458 -9.73 38.17 -2.73
C GLY A 458 -9.08 36.78 -2.71
N MET A 459 -8.25 36.49 -3.72
CA MET A 459 -7.53 35.20 -3.81
C MET A 459 -6.68 34.90 -2.57
N ASP A 460 -6.06 35.91 -1.95
CA ASP A 460 -5.27 35.73 -0.73
C ASP A 460 -6.09 35.18 0.43
N SER A 461 -7.35 35.60 0.55
CA SER A 461 -8.28 35.09 1.57
C SER A 461 -8.63 33.61 1.32
N VAL A 462 -8.84 33.23 0.05
CA VAL A 462 -9.06 31.84 -0.36
C VAL A 462 -7.83 30.99 -0.07
N ILE A 463 -6.64 31.48 -0.42
CA ILE A 463 -5.36 30.82 -0.15
C ILE A 463 -5.14 30.64 1.36
N ALA A 464 -5.44 31.68 2.14
CA ALA A 464 -5.32 31.62 3.61
C ALA A 464 -6.26 30.56 4.20
N LEU A 465 -7.51 30.45 3.70
CA LEU A 465 -8.44 29.38 4.09
C LEU A 465 -7.90 28.01 3.74
N ALA A 466 -7.43 27.81 2.51
CA ALA A 466 -6.89 26.55 2.04
C ALA A 466 -5.66 26.10 2.87
N ARG A 467 -4.80 27.06 3.24
CA ARG A 467 -3.65 26.79 4.15
C ARG A 467 -4.11 26.44 5.56
N ARG A 468 -5.10 27.12 6.12
CA ARG A 468 -5.67 26.74 7.43
C ARG A 468 -6.28 25.36 7.40
N ALA A 469 -6.89 24.96 6.27
CA ALA A 469 -7.44 23.63 6.07
C ALA A 469 -6.37 22.53 5.92
N GLY A 470 -5.08 22.89 5.77
CA GLY A 470 -3.96 21.94 5.73
C GLY A 470 -3.23 21.85 4.41
N LEU A 471 -3.59 22.62 3.38
CA LEU A 471 -2.86 22.65 2.12
C LEU A 471 -1.48 23.31 2.30
N ARG A 472 -0.43 22.54 2.06
CA ARG A 472 0.97 22.99 2.23
C ARG A 472 1.59 23.50 0.93
N ALA A 473 1.11 23.03 -0.20
CA ALA A 473 1.61 23.44 -1.52
C ALA A 473 1.42 24.96 -1.74
N PRO A 474 2.38 25.64 -2.38
CA PRO A 474 2.23 27.03 -2.72
C PRO A 474 1.13 27.22 -3.78
N ILE A 475 0.19 28.13 -3.51
CA ILE A 475 -0.88 28.49 -4.42
C ILE A 475 -0.61 29.93 -4.87
N SER A 476 -0.56 30.13 -6.18
CA SER A 476 -0.37 31.47 -6.77
C SER A 476 -1.65 32.29 -6.70
N PRO A 477 -1.60 33.62 -6.44
CA PRO A 477 -2.79 34.45 -6.27
C PRO A 477 -3.38 34.89 -7.64
N TYR A 478 -3.26 34.06 -8.67
CA TYR A 478 -3.84 34.35 -9.99
C TYR A 478 -5.33 33.93 -10.05
N PRO A 479 -6.15 34.59 -10.87
CA PRO A 479 -7.54 34.21 -11.07
C PRO A 479 -7.76 32.76 -11.50
N SER A 480 -6.82 32.16 -12.24
CA SER A 480 -6.87 30.76 -12.65
C SER A 480 -6.71 29.78 -11.48
N SER A 481 -6.10 30.21 -10.37
CA SER A 481 -6.01 29.38 -9.17
C SER A 481 -7.35 29.11 -8.50
N ALA A 482 -8.36 29.95 -8.74
CA ALA A 482 -9.75 29.70 -8.35
C ALA A 482 -10.32 28.42 -9.02
N LEU A 483 -9.76 28.05 -10.17
CA LEU A 483 -10.11 26.83 -10.91
C LEU A 483 -9.14 25.67 -10.66
N GLY A 484 -8.23 25.83 -9.70
CA GLY A 484 -7.28 24.78 -9.32
C GLY A 484 -6.10 24.60 -10.28
N ALA A 485 -5.58 25.69 -10.86
CA ALA A 485 -4.39 25.67 -11.71
C ALA A 485 -3.09 25.39 -10.94
N SER A 486 -3.04 25.72 -9.64
CA SER A 486 -1.88 25.40 -8.78
C SER A 486 -1.89 23.93 -8.38
N VAL A 487 -0.72 23.27 -8.40
CA VAL A 487 -0.61 21.86 -8.01
C VAL A 487 -0.72 21.65 -6.51
N VAL A 488 -1.24 20.50 -6.11
CA VAL A 488 -1.38 20.06 -4.70
C VAL A 488 -0.89 18.62 -4.56
N GLN A 489 -0.52 18.24 -3.34
CA GLN A 489 -0.29 16.83 -3.00
C GLN A 489 -1.65 16.17 -2.70
N PRO A 490 -1.97 15.02 -3.31
CA PRO A 490 -3.28 14.39 -3.16
C PRO A 490 -3.66 14.10 -1.70
N LEU A 491 -2.74 13.60 -0.89
CA LEU A 491 -2.99 13.32 0.52
C LEU A 491 -3.41 14.57 1.30
N ASP A 492 -2.66 15.68 1.12
CA ASP A 492 -2.97 16.95 1.79
C ASP A 492 -4.30 17.53 1.32
N PHE A 493 -4.58 17.41 0.00
CA PHE A 493 -5.81 17.91 -0.58
C PHE A 493 -7.05 17.16 -0.07
N VAL A 494 -6.96 15.83 0.03
CA VAL A 494 -8.05 15.01 0.60
C VAL A 494 -8.22 15.30 2.10
N ALA A 495 -7.13 15.46 2.85
CA ALA A 495 -7.19 15.83 4.26
C ALA A 495 -7.82 17.22 4.47
N ALA A 496 -7.53 18.19 3.59
CA ALA A 496 -8.15 19.51 3.66
C ALA A 496 -9.67 19.47 3.48
N TYR A 497 -10.21 18.51 2.72
CA TYR A 497 -11.65 18.29 2.60
C TYR A 497 -12.31 17.80 3.88
N ALA A 498 -11.57 17.18 4.80
CA ALA A 498 -12.11 16.79 6.11
C ALA A 498 -12.66 17.99 6.88
N THR A 499 -12.14 19.20 6.65
CA THR A 499 -12.65 20.42 7.28
C THR A 499 -14.12 20.70 6.95
N PHE A 500 -14.59 20.33 5.77
CA PHE A 500 -15.99 20.46 5.40
C PHE A 500 -16.89 19.44 6.10
N ASP A 501 -16.31 18.32 6.53
CA ASP A 501 -17.06 17.21 7.11
C ASP A 501 -17.14 17.28 8.63
N ASN A 502 -16.08 17.70 9.29
CA ASN A 502 -15.90 17.64 10.74
C ASN A 502 -16.17 18.97 11.49
N GLY A 503 -16.92 19.89 10.88
CA GLY A 503 -17.22 21.17 11.51
C GLY A 503 -16.09 22.20 11.44
N GLY A 504 -15.27 22.14 10.40
CA GLY A 504 -14.26 23.17 10.13
C GLY A 504 -12.91 22.95 10.77
N VAL A 505 -12.64 21.78 11.36
CA VAL A 505 -11.37 21.48 12.03
C VAL A 505 -10.37 20.88 11.04
N ALA A 506 -9.15 21.45 10.99
CA ALA A 506 -8.07 20.88 10.20
C ALA A 506 -7.52 19.62 10.85
N VAL A 507 -7.30 18.58 10.05
CA VAL A 507 -6.69 17.32 10.47
C VAL A 507 -5.37 17.08 9.75
N GLU A 508 -4.44 16.40 10.41
CA GLU A 508 -3.19 15.95 9.79
C GLU A 508 -3.28 14.45 9.49
N PRO A 509 -2.90 14.02 8.27
CA PRO A 509 -2.90 12.60 7.92
C PRO A 509 -2.01 11.79 8.85
N ARG A 510 -2.58 10.79 9.52
CA ARG A 510 -1.90 9.93 10.48
C ARG A 510 -1.87 8.48 9.97
N PHE A 511 -0.69 7.87 9.94
CA PHE A 511 -0.47 6.48 9.54
C PHE A 511 -0.10 5.58 10.70
N VAL A 512 0.68 6.09 11.65
CA VAL A 512 1.18 5.34 12.80
C VAL A 512 0.33 5.64 14.03
N GLN A 513 -0.12 4.59 14.73
CA GLN A 513 -0.77 4.71 16.04
C GLN A 513 0.28 4.67 17.16
N ARG A 514 1.17 3.67 17.11
CA ARG A 514 2.29 3.50 18.02
C ARG A 514 3.34 2.56 17.43
N ILE A 515 4.54 2.60 17.98
CA ILE A 515 5.61 1.64 17.68
C ILE A 515 6.04 0.99 18.99
N GLU A 516 6.10 -0.34 18.98
CA GLU A 516 6.56 -1.16 20.09
C GLU A 516 7.92 -1.80 19.75
N ASP A 517 8.76 -1.98 20.76
CA ASP A 517 9.98 -2.77 20.65
C ASP A 517 9.69 -4.28 20.76
N ARG A 518 10.76 -5.11 20.69
CA ARG A 518 10.65 -6.57 20.77
C ARG A 518 10.07 -7.10 22.08
N THR A 519 10.08 -6.28 23.15
CA THR A 519 9.54 -6.65 24.46
C THR A 519 8.05 -6.28 24.58
N GLY A 520 7.49 -5.58 23.60
CA GLY A 520 6.12 -5.04 23.61
C GLY A 520 5.99 -3.68 24.27
N ARG A 521 7.13 -3.05 24.67
CA ARG A 521 7.11 -1.71 25.23
C ARG A 521 6.92 -0.67 24.11
N THR A 522 5.98 0.24 24.28
CA THR A 522 5.80 1.36 23.35
C THR A 522 7.01 2.30 23.42
N VAL A 523 7.68 2.48 22.30
CA VAL A 523 8.85 3.35 22.13
C VAL A 523 8.51 4.65 21.40
N PHE A 524 7.37 4.70 20.72
CA PHE A 524 6.91 5.89 20.01
C PHE A 524 5.38 5.91 19.91
N THR A 525 4.82 7.09 20.16
CA THR A 525 3.43 7.45 19.86
C THR A 525 3.44 8.83 19.21
N PRO A 526 2.85 8.99 18.01
CA PRO A 526 2.75 10.30 17.38
C PRO A 526 2.01 11.28 18.27
N GLN A 527 2.51 12.50 18.36
CA GLN A 527 1.76 13.57 19.00
C GLN A 527 0.55 13.92 18.13
N ILE A 528 -0.63 13.93 18.73
CA ILE A 528 -1.83 14.42 18.06
C ILE A 528 -1.77 15.95 18.15
N ALA A 529 -1.73 16.60 16.99
CA ALA A 529 -1.78 18.07 16.94
C ALA A 529 -3.07 18.57 17.59
N ALA A 530 -2.97 19.68 18.29
CA ALA A 530 -4.15 20.33 18.85
C ALA A 530 -5.15 20.68 17.74
N ALA A 531 -6.44 20.48 18.00
CA ALA A 531 -7.50 20.81 17.08
C ALA A 531 -7.40 22.30 16.66
N ARG A 532 -7.24 22.52 15.35
CA ARG A 532 -7.08 23.86 14.77
C ARG A 532 -8.27 24.16 13.88
N SER A 533 -9.07 25.17 14.26
CA SER A 533 -10.17 25.62 13.42
C SER A 533 -9.63 26.25 12.13
N ALA A 534 -10.06 25.73 10.99
CA ALA A 534 -9.78 26.25 9.67
C ALA A 534 -10.90 27.18 9.17
N MET A 535 -12.16 26.86 9.52
CA MET A 535 -13.34 27.63 9.16
C MET A 535 -14.46 27.50 10.20
N ASP A 536 -15.44 28.39 10.13
CA ASP A 536 -16.63 28.33 10.96
C ASP A 536 -17.41 27.02 10.69
N PRO A 537 -17.87 26.29 11.72
CA PRO A 537 -18.63 25.05 11.54
C PRO A 537 -19.93 25.24 10.72
N ARG A 538 -20.54 26.42 10.76
CA ARG A 538 -21.73 26.76 9.96
C ARG A 538 -21.38 26.82 8.47
N VAL A 539 -20.23 27.42 8.14
CA VAL A 539 -19.71 27.46 6.75
C VAL A 539 -19.39 26.05 6.26
N ALA A 540 -18.73 25.25 7.07
CA ALA A 540 -18.43 23.85 6.76
C ALA A 540 -19.71 23.06 6.43
N PHE A 541 -20.75 23.22 7.27
CA PHE A 541 -22.04 22.56 7.10
C PHE A 541 -22.74 23.00 5.80
N ILE A 542 -22.86 24.32 5.54
CA ILE A 542 -23.48 24.85 4.32
C ILE A 542 -22.75 24.32 3.08
N MET A 543 -21.42 24.37 3.08
CA MET A 543 -20.62 23.89 1.97
C MET A 543 -20.83 22.38 1.70
N ARG A 544 -20.84 21.57 2.74
CA ARG A 544 -21.11 20.14 2.64
C ARG A 544 -22.51 19.87 2.12
N ASP A 545 -23.52 20.58 2.62
CA ASP A 545 -24.88 20.49 2.16
C ASP A 545 -25.01 20.84 0.67
N MET A 546 -24.39 21.95 0.23
CA MET A 546 -24.31 22.29 -1.20
C MET A 546 -23.61 21.18 -2.02
N MET A 547 -22.57 20.54 -1.47
CA MET A 547 -21.84 19.48 -2.17
C MET A 547 -22.60 18.14 -2.23
N GLN A 548 -23.69 17.93 -1.46
CA GLN A 548 -24.61 16.81 -1.66
C GLN A 548 -25.33 16.93 -3.02
N ASP A 549 -25.68 18.15 -3.44
CA ASP A 549 -26.29 18.41 -4.74
C ASP A 549 -25.37 18.03 -5.91
N VAL A 550 -24.07 18.19 -5.78
CA VAL A 550 -23.09 17.75 -6.79
C VAL A 550 -23.19 16.26 -7.06
N VAL A 551 -23.47 15.45 -6.01
CA VAL A 551 -23.59 14.00 -6.09
C VAL A 551 -25.00 13.55 -6.50
N THR A 552 -26.03 14.27 -6.10
CA THR A 552 -27.43 13.86 -6.34
C THR A 552 -27.97 14.30 -7.70
N ARG A 553 -27.58 15.49 -8.18
CA ARG A 553 -28.13 16.10 -9.41
C ARG A 553 -27.09 16.89 -10.23
N GLY A 554 -25.83 16.94 -9.77
CA GLY A 554 -24.75 17.70 -10.40
C GLY A 554 -23.77 16.83 -11.17
N THR A 555 -22.50 17.24 -11.14
CA THR A 555 -21.43 16.64 -11.95
C THR A 555 -20.99 15.24 -11.51
N ALA A 556 -21.41 14.73 -10.34
CA ALA A 556 -21.01 13.42 -9.82
C ALA A 556 -22.16 12.41 -9.68
N THR A 557 -23.25 12.58 -10.44
CA THR A 557 -24.42 11.68 -10.35
C THR A 557 -24.13 10.22 -10.65
N ALA A 558 -23.08 9.92 -11.43
CA ALA A 558 -22.64 8.54 -11.69
C ALA A 558 -22.31 7.76 -10.42
N LEU A 559 -21.86 8.43 -9.34
CA LEU A 559 -21.60 7.81 -8.04
C LEU A 559 -22.87 7.15 -7.45
N ARG A 560 -24.03 7.79 -7.59
CA ARG A 560 -25.31 7.30 -7.05
C ARG A 560 -25.80 6.00 -7.68
N LYS A 561 -25.27 5.63 -8.85
CA LYS A 561 -25.53 4.31 -9.45
C LYS A 561 -24.83 3.17 -8.69
N ILE A 562 -23.83 3.50 -7.87
CA ILE A 562 -22.98 2.56 -7.14
C ILE A 562 -23.26 2.63 -5.63
N VAL A 563 -23.36 3.86 -5.09
CA VAL A 563 -23.56 4.09 -3.65
C VAL A 563 -25.04 4.15 -3.34
N PRO A 564 -25.58 3.25 -2.50
CA PRO A 564 -26.99 3.25 -2.12
C PRO A 564 -27.41 4.54 -1.40
N ALA A 565 -28.70 4.89 -1.51
CA ALA A 565 -29.27 6.12 -0.91
C ALA A 565 -29.14 6.18 0.63
N ARG A 566 -29.05 5.02 1.32
CA ARG A 566 -28.81 4.95 2.78
C ARG A 566 -27.46 5.50 3.23
N ILE A 567 -26.55 5.78 2.29
CA ILE A 567 -25.25 6.37 2.57
C ILE A 567 -25.27 7.83 2.07
N SER A 568 -25.22 8.76 3.01
CA SER A 568 -25.12 10.18 2.69
C SER A 568 -23.75 10.48 2.11
N VAL A 569 -23.70 11.14 0.96
CA VAL A 569 -22.43 11.53 0.29
C VAL A 569 -22.53 12.96 -0.17
N ALA A 570 -21.55 13.77 0.19
CA ALA A 570 -21.25 15.07 -0.39
C ALA A 570 -19.92 14.95 -1.15
N GLY A 571 -19.67 15.81 -2.13
CA GLY A 571 -18.37 15.75 -2.82
C GLY A 571 -18.23 16.75 -3.95
N LYS A 572 -17.03 16.79 -4.52
CA LYS A 572 -16.72 17.69 -5.65
C LYS A 572 -15.85 17.00 -6.69
N THR A 573 -16.21 17.18 -7.94
CA THR A 573 -15.42 16.75 -9.10
C THR A 573 -14.33 17.77 -9.44
N GLY A 574 -13.19 17.28 -9.89
CA GLY A 574 -12.12 18.07 -10.48
C GLY A 574 -11.82 17.57 -11.89
N THR A 575 -11.54 18.50 -12.78
CA THR A 575 -11.07 18.23 -14.14
C THR A 575 -10.23 19.42 -14.57
N THR A 576 -9.06 19.18 -15.13
CA THR A 576 -8.24 20.22 -15.77
C THR A 576 -8.72 20.49 -17.19
N ASN A 577 -8.41 21.67 -17.72
CA ASN A 577 -8.89 22.11 -19.04
C ASN A 577 -8.58 21.12 -20.17
N ASP A 578 -7.39 20.48 -20.13
CA ASP A 578 -6.96 19.54 -21.16
C ASP A 578 -7.31 18.07 -20.82
N ASN A 579 -8.16 17.83 -19.83
CA ASN A 579 -8.54 16.50 -19.34
C ASN A 579 -7.32 15.62 -18.99
N THR A 580 -6.26 16.25 -18.43
CA THR A 580 -5.01 15.55 -18.04
C THR A 580 -5.07 14.99 -16.63
N ASP A 581 -5.79 15.69 -15.73
CA ASP A 581 -6.01 15.31 -14.36
C ASP A 581 -7.50 15.31 -14.05
N VAL A 582 -8.02 14.22 -13.56
CA VAL A 582 -9.41 14.10 -13.13
C VAL A 582 -9.50 13.64 -11.68
N TRP A 583 -10.42 14.26 -10.94
CA TRP A 583 -10.55 14.08 -9.52
C TRP A 583 -11.99 13.86 -9.09
N PHE A 584 -12.15 13.16 -7.99
CA PHE A 584 -13.32 13.24 -7.14
C PHE A 584 -12.88 13.17 -5.68
N VAL A 585 -13.38 14.11 -4.87
CA VAL A 585 -13.26 14.03 -3.41
C VAL A 585 -14.66 13.97 -2.85
N GLY A 586 -14.98 12.84 -2.22
CA GLY A 586 -16.26 12.55 -1.59
C GLY A 586 -16.13 12.48 -0.07
N MET A 587 -17.15 12.90 0.62
CA MET A 587 -17.28 12.88 2.08
C MET A 587 -18.53 12.11 2.46
N THR A 588 -18.41 11.32 3.50
CA THR A 588 -19.52 10.70 4.24
C THR A 588 -19.30 11.04 5.71
N PRO A 589 -20.27 10.88 6.62
CA PRO A 589 -20.09 11.25 8.03
C PRO A 589 -18.88 10.60 8.73
N GLU A 590 -18.34 9.50 8.21
CA GLU A 590 -17.24 8.77 8.81
C GLU A 590 -15.96 8.72 7.96
N LEU A 591 -16.01 9.12 6.68
CA LEU A 591 -14.87 8.99 5.77
C LEU A 591 -14.81 10.11 4.74
N VAL A 592 -13.58 10.55 4.45
CA VAL A 592 -13.26 11.34 3.26
C VAL A 592 -12.50 10.44 2.28
N THR A 593 -12.98 10.36 1.05
CA THR A 593 -12.42 9.52 -0.01
C THR A 593 -12.03 10.37 -1.20
N GLY A 594 -10.74 10.42 -1.51
CA GLY A 594 -10.22 11.12 -2.68
C GLY A 594 -9.67 10.15 -3.72
N VAL A 595 -9.99 10.38 -4.98
CA VAL A 595 -9.46 9.64 -6.14
C VAL A 595 -8.94 10.64 -7.16
N TRP A 596 -7.71 10.43 -7.57
CA TRP A 596 -7.05 11.12 -8.69
C TRP A 596 -6.70 10.13 -9.79
N LEU A 597 -6.84 10.54 -11.06
CA LEU A 597 -6.40 9.79 -12.24
C LEU A 597 -5.68 10.71 -13.21
N GLY A 598 -4.61 10.21 -13.82
CA GLY A 598 -3.83 10.95 -14.81
C GLY A 598 -2.60 10.18 -15.26
N PHE A 599 -1.83 10.75 -16.16
CA PHE A 599 -0.53 10.22 -16.55
C PHE A 599 0.59 10.91 -15.74
N ASP A 600 1.72 10.23 -15.54
CA ASP A 600 2.88 10.82 -14.86
C ASP A 600 3.40 12.05 -15.62
N LYS A 601 3.45 11.98 -16.93
CA LYS A 601 3.60 13.15 -17.80
C LYS A 601 2.21 13.60 -18.23
N PRO A 602 1.75 14.81 -17.83
CA PRO A 602 0.39 15.27 -18.14
C PRO A 602 0.06 15.10 -19.62
N ALA A 603 -0.98 14.34 -19.90
CA ALA A 603 -1.51 14.10 -21.24
C ALA A 603 -3.02 13.84 -21.13
N MET A 604 -3.77 14.19 -22.18
CA MET A 604 -5.21 13.97 -22.25
C MET A 604 -5.53 12.48 -22.09
N ILE A 605 -6.38 12.13 -21.12
CA ILE A 605 -6.83 10.76 -20.89
C ILE A 605 -7.71 10.29 -22.05
N ALA A 606 -8.75 11.04 -22.34
CA ALA A 606 -9.67 10.84 -23.47
C ALA A 606 -10.47 12.13 -23.71
N PRO A 607 -11.04 12.35 -24.88
CA PRO A 607 -12.01 13.42 -25.09
C PRO A 607 -13.19 13.27 -24.13
N GLY A 608 -13.56 14.35 -23.44
CA GLY A 608 -14.65 14.33 -22.46
C GLY A 608 -14.37 13.53 -21.17
N ALA A 609 -13.11 13.22 -20.87
CA ALA A 609 -12.72 12.62 -19.60
C ALA A 609 -12.93 13.62 -18.46
N VAL A 610 -13.91 13.38 -17.59
CA VAL A 610 -14.23 14.25 -16.47
C VAL A 610 -14.27 13.46 -15.16
N GLY A 611 -13.97 14.14 -14.05
CA GLY A 611 -13.94 13.53 -12.73
C GLY A 611 -15.23 12.80 -12.34
N GLY A 612 -16.37 13.31 -12.78
CA GLY A 612 -17.68 12.72 -12.51
C GLY A 612 -17.92 11.36 -13.16
N THR A 613 -17.32 11.09 -14.32
CA THR A 613 -17.50 9.84 -15.06
C THR A 613 -16.35 8.86 -14.91
N LEU A 614 -15.18 9.30 -14.45
CA LEU A 614 -14.00 8.45 -14.26
C LEU A 614 -13.65 8.24 -12.79
N ALA A 615 -13.42 9.33 -12.03
CA ALA A 615 -12.97 9.23 -10.64
C ALA A 615 -14.11 8.97 -9.63
N ALA A 616 -15.29 9.58 -9.84
CA ALA A 616 -16.43 9.43 -8.94
C ALA A 616 -16.95 7.98 -8.86
N PRO A 617 -17.05 7.19 -9.94
CA PRO A 617 -17.40 5.77 -9.84
C PRO A 617 -16.41 4.93 -9.01
N ILE A 618 -15.11 5.17 -9.17
CA ILE A 618 -14.07 4.48 -8.37
C ILE A 618 -14.23 4.83 -6.88
N ALA A 619 -14.39 6.12 -6.56
CA ALA A 619 -14.66 6.54 -5.19
C ALA A 619 -15.97 5.94 -4.66
N GLY A 620 -16.98 5.82 -5.50
CA GLY A 620 -18.25 5.15 -5.16
C GLY A 620 -18.05 3.68 -4.78
N GLN A 621 -17.23 2.93 -5.50
CA GLN A 621 -16.89 1.55 -5.16
C GLN A 621 -16.17 1.46 -3.80
N ILE A 622 -15.24 2.37 -3.53
CA ILE A 622 -14.51 2.44 -2.26
C ILE A 622 -15.47 2.74 -1.11
N ILE A 623 -16.34 3.75 -1.27
CA ILE A 623 -17.36 4.12 -0.27
C ILE A 623 -18.32 2.94 -0.03
N ALA A 624 -18.84 2.33 -1.08
CA ALA A 624 -19.74 1.18 -0.96
C ALA A 624 -19.06 0.00 -0.22
N ALA A 625 -17.79 -0.27 -0.50
CA ALA A 625 -17.02 -1.30 0.21
C ALA A 625 -16.81 -0.97 1.69
N ALA A 626 -16.55 0.31 2.02
CA ALA A 626 -16.35 0.75 3.41
C ALA A 626 -17.61 0.56 4.28
N TYR A 627 -18.78 0.79 3.70
CA TYR A 627 -20.04 0.67 4.43
C TYR A 627 -20.67 -0.73 4.33
N GLY A 628 -20.46 -1.45 3.24
CA GLY A 628 -21.15 -2.72 3.00
C GLY A 628 -22.67 -2.54 3.09
N ASN A 629 -23.30 -3.25 4.04
CA ASN A 629 -24.74 -3.15 4.26
C ASN A 629 -25.15 -2.09 5.30
N ARG A 630 -24.20 -1.41 5.93
CA ARG A 630 -24.50 -0.37 6.93
C ARG A 630 -25.04 0.90 6.25
N ALA A 631 -25.88 1.66 6.95
CA ALA A 631 -26.16 3.05 6.63
C ALA A 631 -25.02 3.94 7.16
N SER A 632 -24.85 5.12 6.58
CA SER A 632 -24.00 6.15 7.18
C SER A 632 -24.71 6.80 8.38
N GLY A 633 -23.95 7.45 9.25
CA GLY A 633 -24.47 8.42 10.18
C GLY A 633 -25.18 9.58 9.45
N ALA A 634 -25.75 10.48 10.21
CA ALA A 634 -26.33 11.71 9.71
C ALA A 634 -25.46 12.91 10.10
N TRP A 635 -25.39 13.88 9.22
CA TRP A 635 -24.78 15.17 9.58
C TRP A 635 -25.79 16.05 10.32
N THR A 636 -25.37 16.57 11.45
CA THR A 636 -26.21 17.46 12.28
C THR A 636 -25.83 18.92 12.02
N PRO A 637 -26.80 19.81 11.79
CA PRO A 637 -26.52 21.23 11.64
C PRO A 637 -26.00 21.82 12.97
N PRO A 638 -24.92 22.62 12.96
CA PRO A 638 -24.45 23.29 14.13
C PRO A 638 -25.40 24.43 14.55
N PRO A 639 -25.35 24.91 15.80
CA PRO A 639 -26.13 26.05 16.25
C PRO A 639 -25.86 27.31 15.41
N GLY A 640 -26.89 28.16 15.26
CA GLY A 640 -26.78 29.42 14.52
C GLY A 640 -27.01 29.28 13.01
N LEU A 641 -27.54 28.15 12.57
CA LEU A 641 -28.08 27.97 11.23
C LEU A 641 -29.63 28.03 11.26
N VAL A 642 -30.21 28.69 10.25
CA VAL A 642 -31.65 28.83 10.03
C VAL A 642 -32.03 28.09 8.74
N PRO A 643 -32.89 27.05 8.81
CA PRO A 643 -33.42 26.43 7.58
C PRO A 643 -34.55 27.22 7.00
N VAL A 644 -34.57 27.42 5.69
CA VAL A 644 -35.67 28.06 4.94
C VAL A 644 -35.99 27.20 3.73
N GLU A 645 -37.28 26.91 3.52
CA GLU A 645 -37.73 26.21 2.29
C GLU A 645 -37.76 27.18 1.12
N LEU A 646 -37.01 26.86 0.08
CA LEU A 646 -36.88 27.72 -1.12
C LEU A 646 -37.36 27.00 -2.38
N ASP A 647 -37.72 27.82 -3.39
CA ASP A 647 -37.86 27.37 -4.76
C ASP A 647 -36.50 27.36 -5.46
N ARG A 648 -36.10 26.21 -5.94
CA ARG A 648 -34.78 25.95 -6.53
C ARG A 648 -34.52 26.79 -7.80
N ALA A 649 -35.55 27.12 -8.54
CA ALA A 649 -35.41 27.89 -9.78
C ALA A 649 -35.17 29.38 -9.52
N SER A 650 -35.85 29.94 -8.53
CA SER A 650 -35.79 31.39 -8.24
C SER A 650 -34.86 31.73 -7.08
N GLY A 651 -34.50 30.75 -6.24
CA GLY A 651 -33.77 30.98 -4.99
C GLY A 651 -34.56 31.75 -3.92
N ARG A 652 -35.85 31.95 -4.12
CA ARG A 652 -36.76 32.68 -3.21
C ARG A 652 -37.49 31.70 -2.27
N PRO A 653 -38.01 32.14 -1.13
CA PRO A 653 -38.88 31.34 -0.30
C PRO A 653 -40.00 30.68 -1.10
N SER A 654 -40.23 29.40 -0.88
CA SER A 654 -41.31 28.66 -1.53
C SER A 654 -42.66 29.14 -1.03
N ASP A 655 -43.69 29.05 -1.88
CA ASP A 655 -45.06 29.34 -1.60
C ASP A 655 -46.00 28.19 -2.01
N ALA A 656 -47.30 28.37 -1.85
CA ALA A 656 -48.28 27.34 -2.19
C ALA A 656 -48.28 26.95 -3.69
N THR A 657 -47.74 27.81 -4.58
CA THR A 657 -47.67 27.60 -6.04
C THR A 657 -46.39 26.92 -6.48
N THR A 658 -45.39 26.82 -5.59
CA THR A 658 -44.10 26.20 -5.89
C THR A 658 -44.29 24.69 -6.02
N PRO A 659 -43.94 24.06 -7.17
CA PRO A 659 -43.98 22.61 -7.34
C PRO A 659 -43.13 21.88 -6.33
N GLY A 660 -43.58 20.72 -5.81
CA GLY A 660 -42.90 19.97 -4.76
C GLY A 660 -41.47 19.57 -5.16
N GLU A 661 -41.23 19.19 -6.42
CA GLU A 661 -39.92 18.82 -6.94
C GLU A 661 -38.93 20.01 -7.01
N ARG A 662 -39.44 21.23 -6.94
CA ARG A 662 -38.60 22.44 -6.90
C ARG A 662 -38.31 22.91 -5.48
N ARG A 663 -39.03 22.42 -4.47
CA ARG A 663 -38.83 22.81 -3.07
C ARG A 663 -37.58 22.10 -2.52
N TYR A 664 -36.80 22.86 -1.76
CA TYR A 664 -35.66 22.31 -0.99
C TYR A 664 -35.38 23.20 0.22
N VAL A 665 -34.77 22.64 1.23
CA VAL A 665 -34.29 23.37 2.42
C VAL A 665 -32.91 23.93 2.14
N GLU A 666 -32.79 25.26 2.27
CA GLU A 666 -31.52 25.98 2.26
C GLU A 666 -31.15 26.40 3.69
N TRP A 667 -29.85 26.30 4.00
CA TRP A 667 -29.34 26.67 5.29
C TRP A 667 -28.66 28.05 5.25
N PHE A 668 -29.03 28.93 6.18
CA PHE A 668 -28.51 30.27 6.32
C PHE A 668 -27.80 30.46 7.65
N MET A 669 -26.71 31.20 7.68
CA MET A 669 -26.24 31.76 8.95
C MET A 669 -27.30 32.73 9.47
N ALA A 670 -27.62 32.67 10.75
CA ALA A 670 -28.63 33.53 11.35
C ALA A 670 -28.36 35.02 11.03
N GLY A 671 -29.35 35.72 10.50
CA GLY A 671 -29.25 37.09 10.02
C GLY A 671 -28.89 37.26 8.54
N THR A 672 -28.71 36.12 7.79
CA THR A 672 -28.49 36.13 6.34
C THR A 672 -29.64 35.48 5.55
N GLU A 673 -30.68 34.98 6.23
CA GLU A 673 -31.87 34.40 5.63
C GLU A 673 -32.73 35.43 4.91
N PRO A 674 -33.56 35.07 3.91
CA PRO A 674 -34.46 35.94 3.21
C PRO A 674 -35.42 36.65 4.19
N GLY A 675 -35.49 37.99 4.12
CA GLY A 675 -36.29 38.81 5.02
C GLY A 675 -35.59 39.32 6.26
N ALA A 676 -34.37 38.89 6.54
CA ALA A 676 -33.55 39.51 7.57
C ALA A 676 -33.18 40.95 7.20
N PRO A 677 -32.99 41.87 8.19
CA PRO A 677 -32.54 43.23 7.89
C PRO A 677 -31.20 43.17 7.15
N VAL A 678 -31.19 43.87 6.02
CA VAL A 678 -30.16 43.75 4.97
C VAL A 678 -28.76 43.94 5.55
N TRP A 679 -27.98 42.86 5.62
CA TRP A 679 -26.54 42.91 5.72
C TRP A 679 -25.98 43.45 4.40
N PRO A 680 -24.86 44.20 4.34
CA PRO A 680 -24.47 45.01 3.20
C PRO A 680 -24.00 44.24 1.97
N TRP A 681 -24.87 43.43 1.36
CA TRP A 681 -24.72 42.83 0.04
C TRP A 681 -24.53 43.83 -1.08
N SER A 682 -24.97 45.09 -0.86
CA SER A 682 -24.73 46.20 -1.77
C SER A 682 -23.26 46.53 -2.01
N LEU A 683 -22.35 46.02 -1.14
CA LEU A 683 -20.90 46.13 -1.36
C LEU A 683 -20.34 45.04 -2.28
N PHE A 684 -21.03 43.92 -2.44
CA PHE A 684 -20.73 42.94 -3.49
C PHE A 684 -21.48 43.32 -4.76
N ARG A 685 -21.21 44.50 -5.32
CA ARG A 685 -21.56 44.75 -6.70
C ARG A 685 -20.76 43.82 -7.57
N LEU A 686 -21.32 42.62 -7.83
CA LEU A 686 -20.97 41.81 -9.00
C LEU A 686 -21.45 42.58 -10.23
N GLY A 687 -21.07 43.85 -10.34
CA GLY A 687 -21.27 44.67 -11.51
C GLY A 687 -20.37 44.16 -12.63
N PRO A 688 -20.66 44.46 -13.89
CA PRO A 688 -19.76 44.13 -14.99
C PRO A 688 -18.39 44.72 -14.66
N ILE A 689 -17.44 43.85 -14.32
CA ILE A 689 -16.06 44.25 -14.13
C ILE A 689 -15.52 44.64 -15.49
N GLY A 690 -15.53 45.94 -15.75
CA GLY A 690 -14.85 46.66 -16.81
C GLY A 690 -15.15 46.24 -18.25
N HIS A 691 -15.79 47.14 -18.98
CA HIS A 691 -15.72 47.23 -20.44
C HIS A 691 -14.28 47.49 -20.90
#